data_d80bfc009af77e94e6f4bb659a3ab617
#
_entry.id   d80bfc009af77e94e6f4bb659a3ab617
#
_cell.length_a   1.000
_cell.length_b   1.000
_cell.length_c   1.000
_cell.angle_alpha   90.00
_cell.angle_beta   90.00
_cell.angle_gamma   90.00
#
_symmetry.space_group_name_H-M   'P 1'
#
loop_
_entity.id
_entity.type
_entity.pdbx_description
1 polymer ?
#
loop_
_entity_poly.entity_id
_entity_poly.type
_entity_poly.pdbx_seq_one_letter_code
_entity_poly.pdbx_strand_id
1 'polypeptide(L)'
;MFPPDEPRELAARLIPKPACRHGRRFPCHPAFRIACVVVGASLAQEACTGAVGGGAGAGMRGTVGAAPAAAPGGGGSSSAGSGAGGGGASSGAGVADTGSTASPPTSSGPGVNGNGNGMPDPGVVAGGMTGQPGASSAPIATPTIARLSEAQWANSVRDLLLLPNPGDLTLPTADAVVRLDNEADALFVNQPLHDDLQAAAERLATTVASDPIAIARLVPSNAPTDTAGKGQAFIQAFGRRAYRRPLTSTELQAYVALFNQGPMLTTGLADFAAGVEVVLEAFLQSPNFLYRTALGGVATQGRARLTDFEIAANLSYALTNSTPDATLSAAADNGTLGTLGATGTLGATGALATEARRLIATDAGKAAVDRFYFQLFGLGQYDTLEKDPTVAPQFTAAVGPMLHAETQRFLQYLFAQNGTLRDIFTSPITFVNKTVAGLYGLNAAAATDDVWTQVSLDPVERAGVLTRLGFLAYYGHDGTVQDSIHRGVYINRRLLCRDLSPPPGVVLPTIPVAIGPNQTNRQIVNAITGPGTCGAGCHGTLINPAGFAFENDDGLGTFHAAENGQPVDASGSYPFTDGARTYTDSASFSRALGDSAQLHACHVTSWAANLYARIPRVGDLAVAATVAQSSLTQNLASVDVVVALVTADAFVTRVQGP
;
A
#
# COMPACT_ATOMS: atom_id res chain seq x y z
N MET A 1 -60.77 -8.12 26.66
CA MET A 1 -61.58 -8.75 25.64
C MET A 1 -60.62 -9.16 24.53
N PHE A 2 -60.16 -10.37 24.62
CA PHE A 2 -59.41 -11.06 23.58
C PHE A 2 -60.41 -11.56 22.53
N PRO A 3 -60.02 -11.83 21.27
CA PRO A 3 -59.41 -13.10 20.94
C PRO A 3 -58.35 -13.03 19.82
N PRO A 4 -57.88 -14.24 19.41
CA PRO A 4 -56.49 -14.58 19.32
C PRO A 4 -56.07 -15.00 17.87
N ASP A 5 -54.77 -15.33 17.72
CA ASP A 5 -54.13 -16.33 16.84
C ASP A 5 -54.37 -16.28 15.31
N GLU A 6 -53.32 -16.31 14.55
CA GLU A 6 -52.58 -17.50 14.09
C GLU A 6 -51.47 -17.16 13.08
N PRO A 7 -50.52 -18.08 12.82
CA PRO A 7 -49.24 -17.81 12.25
C PRO A 7 -49.25 -17.92 10.70
N ARG A 8 -48.42 -17.10 10.03
CA ARG A 8 -48.21 -17.26 8.59
C ARG A 8 -46.79 -17.80 8.34
N GLU A 9 -46.75 -19.12 8.15
CA GLU A 9 -45.76 -19.78 7.31
C GLU A 9 -45.70 -19.08 5.95
N LEU A 10 -44.51 -18.69 5.52
CA LEU A 10 -44.25 -18.34 4.14
C LEU A 10 -43.05 -19.11 3.61
N ALA A 11 -43.42 -20.08 2.84
CA ALA A 11 -42.74 -20.95 1.94
C ALA A 11 -41.36 -20.44 1.44
N ALA A 12 -40.39 -21.30 1.62
CA ALA A 12 -39.16 -21.39 0.83
C ALA A 12 -39.49 -21.47 -0.66
N ARG A 13 -39.13 -20.48 -1.44
CA ARG A 13 -39.10 -20.57 -2.90
C ARG A 13 -37.66 -20.88 -3.33
N LEU A 14 -37.53 -22.11 -3.79
CA LEU A 14 -36.45 -22.67 -4.56
C LEU A 14 -36.01 -21.71 -5.68
N ILE A 15 -34.75 -21.33 -5.66
CA ILE A 15 -34.07 -20.70 -6.79
C ILE A 15 -33.66 -21.85 -7.73
N PRO A 16 -34.09 -21.88 -8.99
CA PRO A 16 -33.64 -22.90 -9.93
C PRO A 16 -32.21 -22.58 -10.39
N LYS A 17 -31.30 -23.56 -10.33
CA LYS A 17 -29.99 -23.53 -10.96
C LYS A 17 -30.18 -23.32 -12.47
N PRO A 18 -29.43 -22.40 -13.12
CA PRO A 18 -29.42 -22.32 -14.57
C PRO A 18 -28.70 -23.52 -15.14
N ALA A 19 -29.40 -24.27 -15.97
CA ALA A 19 -28.83 -25.33 -16.78
C ALA A 19 -27.96 -24.70 -17.89
N CYS A 20 -26.76 -25.21 -18.04
CA CYS A 20 -25.91 -24.94 -19.20
C CYS A 20 -26.63 -25.29 -20.49
N ARG A 21 -27.04 -24.32 -21.28
CA ARG A 21 -27.39 -24.50 -22.69
C ARG A 21 -26.29 -23.96 -23.55
N HIS A 22 -25.75 -24.84 -24.36
CA HIS A 22 -24.82 -24.59 -25.46
C HIS A 22 -25.29 -23.48 -26.41
N GLY A 23 -24.36 -22.62 -26.80
CA GLY A 23 -24.39 -21.96 -28.11
C GLY A 23 -24.98 -20.56 -28.16
N ARG A 24 -24.29 -19.56 -27.68
CA ARG A 24 -24.22 -18.28 -28.38
C ARG A 24 -22.76 -17.87 -28.46
N ARG A 25 -22.20 -17.97 -29.65
CA ARG A 25 -20.99 -17.26 -30.03
C ARG A 25 -21.37 -15.77 -30.03
N PHE A 26 -20.87 -15.01 -29.07
CA PHE A 26 -20.86 -13.57 -29.20
C PHE A 26 -19.94 -13.22 -30.39
N PRO A 27 -20.38 -12.42 -31.34
CA PRO A 27 -19.50 -11.95 -32.40
C PRO A 27 -18.42 -11.08 -31.73
N CYS A 28 -17.15 -11.48 -31.83
CA CYS A 28 -16.04 -10.59 -31.54
C CYS A 28 -16.21 -9.35 -32.40
N HIS A 29 -16.36 -8.18 -31.78
CA HIS A 29 -16.46 -6.93 -32.51
C HIS A 29 -15.21 -6.78 -33.39
N PRO A 30 -15.31 -6.45 -34.67
CA PRO A 30 -14.15 -6.38 -35.59
C PRO A 30 -13.05 -5.43 -35.10
N ALA A 31 -13.41 -4.37 -34.36
CA ALA A 31 -12.49 -3.42 -33.75
C ALA A 31 -11.45 -4.09 -32.83
N PHE A 32 -11.85 -5.13 -32.08
CA PHE A 32 -10.95 -5.85 -31.17
C PHE A 32 -9.80 -6.54 -31.92
N ARG A 33 -10.07 -7.14 -33.07
CA ARG A 33 -9.00 -7.79 -33.88
C ARG A 33 -8.00 -6.79 -34.44
N ILE A 34 -8.45 -5.57 -34.74
CA ILE A 34 -7.60 -4.51 -35.29
C ILE A 34 -6.80 -3.82 -34.17
N ALA A 35 -7.40 -3.58 -33.01
CA ALA A 35 -6.71 -3.02 -31.85
C ALA A 35 -5.56 -3.92 -31.37
N CYS A 36 -5.77 -5.24 -31.35
CA CYS A 36 -4.70 -6.19 -31.01
C CYS A 36 -3.56 -6.18 -32.03
N VAL A 37 -3.85 -6.02 -33.33
CA VAL A 37 -2.82 -5.94 -34.34
C VAL A 37 -2.02 -4.64 -34.27
N VAL A 38 -2.66 -3.51 -34.01
CA VAL A 38 -1.99 -2.20 -33.88
C VAL A 38 -1.11 -2.15 -32.63
N VAL A 39 -1.56 -2.71 -31.52
CA VAL A 39 -0.81 -2.76 -30.26
C VAL A 39 0.30 -3.81 -30.33
N GLY A 40 0.05 -4.96 -30.94
CA GLY A 40 1.04 -6.03 -31.09
C GLY A 40 2.25 -5.63 -31.96
N ALA A 41 2.03 -4.83 -33.01
CA ALA A 41 3.11 -4.38 -33.89
C ALA A 41 4.07 -3.38 -33.23
N SER A 42 3.56 -2.53 -32.34
CA SER A 42 4.40 -1.56 -31.58
C SER A 42 5.23 -2.22 -30.47
N LEU A 43 4.77 -3.35 -29.89
CA LEU A 43 5.48 -4.07 -28.83
C LEU A 43 6.51 -5.07 -29.39
N ALA A 44 6.31 -5.58 -30.60
CA ALA A 44 7.21 -6.59 -31.16
C ALA A 44 8.60 -6.03 -31.54
N GLN A 45 8.76 -4.72 -31.70
CA GLN A 45 10.05 -4.10 -32.01
C GLN A 45 10.92 -3.75 -30.80
N GLU A 46 10.33 -3.65 -29.58
CA GLU A 46 11.07 -3.29 -28.37
C GLU A 46 11.23 -4.43 -27.34
N ALA A 47 10.56 -5.60 -27.55
CA ALA A 47 10.50 -6.68 -26.56
C ALA A 47 11.48 -7.86 -26.82
N CYS A 48 12.39 -7.76 -27.76
CA CYS A 48 13.27 -8.88 -28.16
C CYS A 48 14.60 -8.99 -27.39
N THR A 49 14.71 -8.49 -26.17
CA THR A 49 15.91 -8.72 -25.34
C THR A 49 15.62 -9.05 -23.87
N GLY A 50 14.61 -9.85 -23.58
CA GLY A 50 14.33 -10.31 -22.21
C GLY A 50 14.05 -11.80 -22.18
N ALA A 51 15.04 -12.61 -21.83
CA ALA A 51 14.88 -14.04 -21.61
C ALA A 51 14.00 -14.30 -20.39
N VAL A 52 12.86 -14.95 -20.57
CA VAL A 52 12.05 -15.50 -19.49
C VAL A 52 12.33 -17.00 -19.39
N GLY A 53 13.04 -17.40 -18.35
CA GLY A 53 13.13 -18.78 -17.90
C GLY A 53 11.99 -19.07 -16.93
N GLY A 54 11.18 -20.09 -17.22
CA GLY A 54 10.15 -20.58 -16.31
C GLY A 54 9.55 -21.85 -16.84
N GLY A 55 9.99 -23.01 -16.32
CA GLY A 55 9.53 -24.33 -16.68
C GLY A 55 8.17 -24.67 -16.07
N ALA A 56 7.44 -25.50 -16.79
CA ALA A 56 6.59 -26.55 -16.21
C ALA A 56 6.20 -27.52 -17.32
N GLY A 57 6.37 -28.81 -17.02
CA GLY A 57 6.25 -29.93 -17.91
C GLY A 57 4.83 -30.40 -18.17
N ALA A 58 4.72 -31.21 -19.17
CA ALA A 58 4.00 -32.49 -19.19
C ALA A 58 4.08 -33.14 -20.57
N GLY A 59 4.75 -34.22 -20.66
CA GLY A 59 4.45 -35.52 -21.14
C GLY A 59 3.92 -35.75 -22.57
N MET A 60 4.68 -36.50 -23.43
CA MET A 60 4.36 -37.81 -23.90
C MET A 60 5.37 -38.36 -24.92
N ARG A 61 5.93 -39.53 -24.57
CA ARG A 61 6.30 -40.74 -25.32
C ARG A 61 6.86 -40.66 -26.74
N GLY A 62 7.97 -41.40 -26.93
CA GLY A 62 8.25 -42.08 -28.17
C GLY A 62 9.75 -42.38 -28.41
N THR A 63 10.22 -43.42 -27.83
CA THR A 63 11.02 -44.57 -28.28
C THR A 63 12.28 -44.40 -29.15
N VAL A 64 13.34 -45.08 -28.66
CA VAL A 64 14.35 -45.99 -29.24
C VAL A 64 15.63 -45.37 -29.82
N GLY A 65 16.77 -45.81 -29.24
CA GLY A 65 17.99 -46.10 -29.98
C GLY A 65 19.32 -45.82 -29.27
N ALA A 66 19.80 -46.85 -28.56
CA ALA A 66 21.19 -47.32 -28.49
C ALA A 66 22.35 -46.42 -28.02
N ALA A 67 22.96 -46.81 -26.91
CA ALA A 67 24.34 -46.55 -26.49
C ALA A 67 25.35 -47.34 -27.41
N PRO A 68 26.69 -47.26 -27.27
CA PRO A 68 27.41 -47.41 -25.99
C PRO A 68 28.78 -46.68 -25.85
N ALA A 69 29.24 -46.67 -24.59
CA ALA A 69 30.59 -46.94 -24.02
C ALA A 69 31.80 -46.05 -24.33
N ALA A 70 32.48 -45.49 -23.36
CA ALA A 70 33.64 -45.99 -22.66
C ALA A 70 34.33 -44.91 -21.79
N ALA A 71 34.58 -45.26 -20.54
CA ALA A 71 35.65 -44.66 -19.71
C ALA A 71 36.98 -45.34 -20.04
N PRO A 72 38.19 -45.09 -19.50
CA PRO A 72 38.48 -44.66 -18.13
C PRO A 72 39.81 -43.84 -17.92
N GLY A 73 40.09 -43.55 -16.67
CA GLY A 73 41.44 -43.42 -16.06
C GLY A 73 41.97 -41.99 -15.91
N GLY A 74 42.56 -41.55 -14.86
CA GLY A 74 43.19 -42.10 -13.74
C GLY A 74 44.09 -41.05 -13.11
N GLY A 75 44.22 -41.10 -11.83
CA GLY A 75 45.45 -40.99 -11.04
C GLY A 75 45.89 -39.55 -10.68
N GLY A 76 46.06 -39.25 -9.45
CA GLY A 76 47.03 -39.57 -8.43
C GLY A 76 47.42 -38.31 -7.67
N SER A 77 47.21 -38.30 -6.42
CA SER A 77 48.14 -38.41 -5.28
C SER A 77 48.88 -37.13 -4.80
N SER A 78 48.67 -36.90 -3.51
CA SER A 78 49.68 -36.60 -2.43
C SER A 78 50.26 -35.20 -2.39
N SER A 79 50.46 -34.53 -1.29
CA SER A 79 50.88 -34.85 0.09
C SER A 79 50.99 -33.55 0.92
N ALA A 80 50.54 -33.53 2.14
CA ALA A 80 51.32 -33.51 3.40
C ALA A 80 52.07 -32.23 3.80
N GLY A 81 51.90 -31.84 5.04
CA GLY A 81 52.83 -31.07 5.88
C GLY A 81 52.16 -30.03 6.74
N SER A 82 51.79 -30.29 7.94
CA SER A 82 52.46 -30.34 9.24
C SER A 82 52.86 -28.99 9.86
N GLY A 83 52.43 -28.81 11.13
CA GLY A 83 53.13 -28.10 12.19
C GLY A 83 52.29 -27.12 12.98
N ALA A 84 51.70 -27.46 14.10
CA ALA A 84 52.20 -27.37 15.48
C ALA A 84 52.19 -25.90 15.98
N GLY A 85 51.58 -25.55 17.07
CA GLY A 85 51.58 -25.96 18.43
C GLY A 85 50.97 -24.89 19.34
N GLY A 86 50.43 -25.32 20.41
CA GLY A 86 50.49 -25.01 21.83
C GLY A 86 49.56 -23.94 22.31
N GLY A 87 48.81 -24.06 23.36
CA GLY A 87 48.76 -24.89 24.53
C GLY A 87 47.97 -24.18 25.64
N GLY A 88 47.39 -24.97 26.54
CA GLY A 88 46.98 -24.60 27.90
C GLY A 88 45.47 -24.45 28.15
N ALA A 89 44.72 -25.44 28.58
CA ALA A 89 44.47 -25.97 29.92
C ALA A 89 43.76 -24.95 30.82
N SER A 90 42.65 -25.24 31.46
CA SER A 90 42.26 -26.31 32.38
C SER A 90 40.78 -26.20 32.78
N SER A 91 40.13 -27.34 32.89
CA SER A 91 39.40 -27.94 34.05
C SER A 91 38.08 -27.24 34.46
N GLY A 92 37.00 -27.96 34.73
CA GLY A 92 36.73 -29.35 34.94
C GLY A 92 35.29 -29.57 35.34
N ALA A 93 34.92 -30.84 35.21
CA ALA A 93 33.91 -31.63 35.92
C ALA A 93 32.46 -31.16 35.86
N GLY A 94 31.47 -31.87 35.37
CA GLY A 94 31.19 -33.29 35.33
C GLY A 94 29.90 -33.55 36.08
N VAL A 95 28.95 -34.23 35.48
CA VAL A 95 28.27 -35.43 35.91
C VAL A 95 27.02 -35.64 35.03
N ALA A 96 26.96 -36.85 34.48
CA ALA A 96 25.87 -37.46 33.74
C ALA A 96 24.72 -37.91 34.67
N ASP A 97 23.53 -38.08 34.13
CA ASP A 97 22.84 -39.38 34.09
C ASP A 97 21.53 -39.32 33.28
N THR A 98 21.43 -40.17 32.32
CA THR A 98 20.54 -41.27 31.88
C THR A 98 19.03 -41.16 32.09
N GLY A 99 18.34 -41.53 31.00
CA GLY A 99 17.18 -42.41 31.05
C GLY A 99 15.95 -41.92 30.29
N SER A 100 15.80 -42.29 29.07
CA SER A 100 14.99 -43.37 28.47
C SER A 100 13.47 -43.15 28.35
N THR A 101 13.02 -43.11 27.09
CA THR A 101 11.85 -43.75 26.44
C THR A 101 10.41 -43.37 26.80
N ALA A 102 9.62 -42.92 25.83
CA ALA A 102 8.46 -43.59 25.20
C ALA A 102 7.43 -42.63 24.63
N SER A 103 7.15 -42.75 23.35
CA SER A 103 5.88 -42.35 22.70
C SER A 103 4.96 -43.58 22.62
N PRO A 104 3.66 -43.49 22.13
CA PRO A 104 2.64 -42.48 21.96
C PRO A 104 1.30 -42.86 22.69
N PRO A 105 0.11 -42.42 22.43
CA PRO A 105 -0.59 -42.37 21.16
C PRO A 105 -1.54 -41.15 20.92
N THR A 106 -1.97 -41.04 19.65
CA THR A 106 -3.00 -40.22 19.06
C THR A 106 -4.40 -40.30 19.70
N SER A 107 -5.10 -39.16 19.80
CA SER A 107 -6.55 -39.12 19.72
C SER A 107 -7.04 -37.80 19.13
N SER A 108 -7.84 -37.92 18.09
CA SER A 108 -8.64 -36.92 17.41
C SER A 108 -9.86 -36.53 18.25
N GLY A 109 -10.18 -35.24 18.30
CA GLY A 109 -11.44 -34.70 18.84
C GLY A 109 -11.71 -33.29 18.26
N PRO A 110 -12.98 -32.86 18.17
CA PRO A 110 -13.48 -31.98 17.12
C PRO A 110 -13.32 -30.49 17.40
N GLY A 111 -13.31 -29.72 16.28
CA GLY A 111 -13.12 -28.28 16.25
C GLY A 111 -14.23 -27.49 16.95
N VAL A 112 -13.77 -26.41 17.57
CA VAL A 112 -14.62 -25.29 18.02
C VAL A 112 -14.26 -24.11 17.15
N ASN A 113 -15.27 -23.61 16.41
CA ASN A 113 -15.21 -22.36 15.64
C ASN A 113 -14.94 -21.19 16.59
N GLY A 114 -13.74 -20.65 16.56
CA GLY A 114 -13.44 -19.34 17.10
C GLY A 114 -13.49 -18.34 15.93
N ASN A 115 -14.40 -17.40 15.96
CA ASN A 115 -14.40 -16.21 15.10
C ASN A 115 -13.16 -15.38 15.44
N GLY A 116 -12.03 -15.70 14.81
CA GLY A 116 -10.86 -14.85 14.76
C GLY A 116 -10.99 -13.95 13.55
N ASN A 117 -11.23 -12.66 13.76
CA ASN A 117 -10.98 -11.62 12.75
C ASN A 117 -9.47 -11.63 12.43
N GLY A 118 -9.07 -12.57 11.57
CA GLY A 118 -7.72 -12.63 11.04
C GLY A 118 -7.50 -11.46 10.11
N MET A 119 -6.68 -10.49 10.57
CA MET A 119 -6.04 -9.55 9.66
C MET A 119 -5.37 -10.32 8.53
N PRO A 120 -5.51 -9.91 7.26
CA PRO A 120 -4.60 -10.38 6.23
C PRO A 120 -3.17 -9.99 6.65
N ASP A 121 -2.32 -10.98 6.75
CA ASP A 121 -0.90 -10.83 7.11
C ASP A 121 -0.22 -9.91 6.09
N PRO A 122 0.23 -8.70 6.48
CA PRO A 122 0.97 -7.86 5.55
C PRO A 122 2.33 -8.52 5.35
N GLY A 123 2.51 -9.09 4.16
CA GLY A 123 3.71 -9.80 3.74
C GLY A 123 4.98 -9.21 4.33
N VAL A 124 5.68 -10.03 5.05
CA VAL A 124 6.93 -9.75 5.73
C VAL A 124 7.95 -9.26 4.72
N VAL A 125 8.40 -8.01 4.85
CA VAL A 125 9.66 -7.60 4.24
C VAL A 125 10.76 -8.29 5.05
N ALA A 126 11.15 -9.49 4.62
CA ALA A 126 12.28 -10.21 5.20
C ALA A 126 13.57 -9.43 4.91
N GLY A 127 14.00 -8.66 5.88
CA GLY A 127 15.25 -7.93 5.87
C GLY A 127 15.54 -7.39 7.25
N GLY A 128 16.00 -8.26 8.16
CA GLY A 128 16.51 -7.82 9.45
C GLY A 128 17.63 -6.80 9.24
N MET A 129 17.40 -5.54 9.61
CA MET A 129 18.43 -4.52 9.64
C MET A 129 19.32 -4.73 10.86
N THR A 130 20.25 -5.69 10.78
CA THR A 130 21.46 -5.72 11.59
C THR A 130 22.65 -5.72 10.63
N GLY A 131 23.02 -4.55 10.15
CA GLY A 131 24.18 -4.35 9.29
C GLY A 131 24.65 -2.92 9.39
N GLN A 132 25.82 -2.74 9.96
CA GLN A 132 26.61 -1.52 9.92
C GLN A 132 26.68 -0.98 8.48
N PRO A 133 26.61 0.35 8.22
CA PRO A 133 26.66 0.90 6.87
C PRO A 133 28.09 0.79 6.30
N GLY A 134 28.35 -0.34 5.67
CA GLY A 134 29.37 -0.43 4.65
C GLY A 134 28.75 0.00 3.34
N ALA A 135 29.23 1.10 2.77
CA ALA A 135 28.77 1.60 1.47
C ALA A 135 29.01 0.56 0.38
N SER A 136 28.09 -0.37 0.22
CA SER A 136 28.02 -1.22 -0.96
C SER A 136 27.26 -0.46 -2.03
N SER A 137 27.93 -0.06 -3.09
CA SER A 137 27.37 0.54 -4.30
C SER A 137 26.61 -0.50 -5.14
N ALA A 138 25.69 -1.24 -4.51
CA ALA A 138 24.84 -2.17 -5.23
C ALA A 138 23.85 -1.38 -6.10
N PRO A 139 23.64 -1.79 -7.35
CA PRO A 139 22.81 -1.05 -8.30
C PRO A 139 21.33 -1.01 -7.86
N ILE A 140 20.71 0.17 -7.99
CA ILE A 140 19.30 0.39 -7.72
C ILE A 140 18.51 -0.08 -8.96
N ALA A 141 17.90 -1.25 -8.90
CA ALA A 141 17.02 -1.70 -9.97
C ALA A 141 15.63 -1.04 -9.80
N THR A 142 15.25 -0.15 -10.70
CA THR A 142 13.89 0.41 -10.79
C THR A 142 13.02 -0.55 -11.61
N PRO A 143 11.76 -0.84 -11.24
CA PRO A 143 10.85 -1.53 -12.14
C PRO A 143 10.76 -0.74 -13.44
N THR A 144 10.97 -1.42 -14.55
CA THR A 144 10.88 -0.80 -15.88
C THR A 144 9.43 -0.61 -16.32
N ILE A 145 8.51 -1.33 -15.71
CA ILE A 145 7.08 -1.34 -16.05
C ILE A 145 6.28 -1.46 -14.75
N ALA A 146 5.36 -0.54 -14.52
CA ALA A 146 4.45 -0.55 -13.37
C ALA A 146 3.00 -0.36 -13.86
N ARG A 147 2.12 -1.33 -13.61
CA ARG A 147 0.69 -1.21 -13.93
C ARG A 147 0.06 -0.10 -13.06
N LEU A 148 -0.92 0.59 -13.61
CA LEU A 148 -1.77 1.48 -12.80
C LEU A 148 -2.59 0.63 -11.84
N SER A 149 -2.68 1.04 -10.56
CA SER A 149 -3.66 0.47 -9.64
C SER A 149 -5.08 0.83 -10.08
N GLU A 150 -6.10 0.15 -9.55
CA GLU A 150 -7.50 0.47 -9.85
C GLU A 150 -7.79 1.97 -9.61
N ALA A 151 -7.35 2.53 -8.48
CA ALA A 151 -7.54 3.94 -8.18
C ALA A 151 -6.81 4.87 -9.17
N GLN A 152 -5.59 4.50 -9.59
CA GLN A 152 -4.82 5.26 -10.58
C GLN A 152 -5.48 5.19 -11.97
N TRP A 153 -6.01 4.03 -12.34
CA TRP A 153 -6.76 3.84 -13.57
C TRP A 153 -8.04 4.69 -13.57
N ALA A 154 -8.86 4.60 -12.51
CA ALA A 154 -10.10 5.34 -12.38
C ALA A 154 -9.89 6.86 -12.44
N ASN A 155 -8.89 7.38 -11.72
CA ASN A 155 -8.54 8.80 -11.76
C ASN A 155 -8.04 9.22 -13.16
N SER A 156 -7.18 8.40 -13.79
CA SER A 156 -6.68 8.69 -15.14
C SER A 156 -7.80 8.72 -16.17
N VAL A 157 -8.74 7.78 -16.11
CA VAL A 157 -9.91 7.76 -17.00
C VAL A 157 -10.78 9.01 -16.80
N ARG A 158 -11.06 9.40 -15.55
CA ARG A 158 -11.82 10.62 -15.23
C ARG A 158 -11.17 11.85 -15.85
N ASP A 159 -9.87 12.00 -15.63
CA ASP A 159 -9.13 13.17 -16.10
C ASP A 159 -8.95 13.18 -17.62
N LEU A 160 -8.79 12.01 -18.26
CA LEU A 160 -8.65 11.89 -19.70
C LEU A 160 -9.95 12.20 -20.43
N LEU A 161 -11.06 11.62 -20.00
CA LEU A 161 -12.33 11.70 -20.72
C LEU A 161 -13.10 12.99 -20.44
N LEU A 162 -12.74 13.75 -19.39
CA LEU A 162 -13.38 15.01 -19.01
C LEU A 162 -14.90 14.90 -18.86
N LEU A 163 -15.40 13.72 -18.50
CA LEU A 163 -16.81 13.48 -18.26
C LEU A 163 -17.23 14.05 -16.92
N PRO A 164 -18.33 14.83 -16.84
CA PRO A 164 -18.86 15.34 -15.57
C PRO A 164 -19.26 14.20 -14.63
N ASN A 165 -19.78 13.12 -15.19
CA ASN A 165 -20.14 11.90 -14.48
C ASN A 165 -19.76 10.68 -15.34
N PRO A 166 -18.59 10.07 -15.12
CA PRO A 166 -18.15 8.91 -15.87
C PRO A 166 -18.91 7.62 -15.47
N GLY A 167 -19.81 7.70 -14.50
CA GLY A 167 -20.45 6.54 -13.87
C GLY A 167 -19.51 5.83 -12.89
N ASP A 168 -19.86 4.60 -12.56
CA ASP A 168 -19.02 3.76 -11.71
C ASP A 168 -17.75 3.32 -12.48
N LEU A 169 -16.60 3.64 -11.90
CA LEU A 169 -15.27 3.27 -12.41
C LEU A 169 -14.63 2.14 -11.59
N THR A 170 -15.37 1.53 -10.66
CA THR A 170 -14.91 0.35 -9.92
C THR A 170 -14.80 -0.83 -10.88
N LEU A 171 -13.67 -1.54 -10.82
CA LEU A 171 -13.48 -2.77 -11.57
C LEU A 171 -13.94 -3.95 -10.68
N PRO A 172 -14.73 -4.91 -11.21
CA PRO A 172 -15.18 -6.07 -10.44
C PRO A 172 -14.03 -6.92 -9.89
N THR A 173 -12.93 -7.02 -10.63
CA THR A 173 -11.73 -7.73 -10.18
C THR A 173 -10.81 -6.79 -9.40
N ALA A 174 -10.84 -6.92 -8.07
CA ALA A 174 -10.01 -6.11 -7.20
C ALA A 174 -8.51 -6.45 -7.32
N ASP A 175 -7.68 -5.43 -7.14
CA ASP A 175 -6.24 -5.59 -7.03
C ASP A 175 -5.84 -6.32 -5.73
N ALA A 176 -4.79 -7.12 -5.80
CA ALA A 176 -4.15 -7.64 -4.61
C ALA A 176 -3.43 -6.50 -3.87
N VAL A 177 -3.85 -6.22 -2.64
CA VAL A 177 -3.20 -5.24 -1.78
C VAL A 177 -2.35 -5.96 -0.75
N VAL A 178 -1.03 -5.80 -0.84
CA VAL A 178 -0.09 -6.36 0.14
C VAL A 178 0.08 -5.38 1.31
N ARG A 179 0.62 -4.21 1.05
CA ARG A 179 0.79 -3.14 2.06
C ARG A 179 0.27 -1.81 1.55
N LEU A 180 0.63 -1.47 0.31
CA LEU A 180 0.18 -0.30 -0.42
C LEU A 180 -0.45 -0.77 -1.74
N ASP A 181 -1.48 -0.12 -2.17
CA ASP A 181 -2.26 -0.51 -3.36
C ASP A 181 -1.58 -0.22 -4.69
N ASN A 182 -0.45 0.48 -4.67
CA ASN A 182 0.32 0.85 -5.84
C ASN A 182 1.64 0.08 -6.01
N GLU A 183 1.85 -0.98 -5.24
CA GLU A 183 3.07 -1.81 -5.34
C GLU A 183 3.11 -2.57 -6.67
N ALA A 184 3.97 -2.14 -7.59
CA ALA A 184 4.06 -2.68 -8.95
C ALA A 184 4.32 -4.20 -8.98
N ASP A 185 5.06 -4.72 -7.99
CA ASP A 185 5.39 -6.15 -7.90
C ASP A 185 4.15 -7.02 -7.56
N ALA A 186 3.07 -6.42 -7.05
CA ALA A 186 1.80 -7.10 -6.76
C ALA A 186 0.73 -6.89 -7.86
N LEU A 187 0.94 -5.91 -8.74
CA LEU A 187 -0.03 -5.50 -9.73
C LEU A 187 0.23 -6.18 -11.09
N PHE A 188 -0.57 -7.15 -11.45
CA PHE A 188 -0.53 -7.82 -12.75
C PHE A 188 -1.92 -7.89 -13.37
N VAL A 189 -2.02 -8.05 -14.69
CA VAL A 189 -3.28 -8.27 -15.40
C VAL A 189 -3.48 -9.77 -15.57
N ASN A 190 -4.49 -10.31 -14.88
CA ASN A 190 -5.03 -11.65 -15.13
C ASN A 190 -6.20 -11.57 -16.11
N GLN A 191 -6.72 -12.72 -16.55
CA GLN A 191 -7.81 -12.74 -17.53
C GLN A 191 -9.09 -12.03 -17.04
N PRO A 192 -9.58 -12.23 -15.79
CA PRO A 192 -10.74 -11.49 -15.31
C PRO A 192 -10.56 -9.97 -15.34
N LEU A 193 -9.43 -9.46 -14.84
CA LEU A 193 -9.15 -8.02 -14.89
C LEU A 193 -9.02 -7.48 -16.31
N HIS A 194 -8.46 -8.27 -17.25
CA HIS A 194 -8.42 -7.90 -18.66
C HIS A 194 -9.83 -7.73 -19.22
N ASP A 195 -10.74 -8.66 -18.93
CA ASP A 195 -12.11 -8.62 -19.40
C ASP A 195 -12.89 -7.43 -18.79
N ASP A 196 -12.66 -7.12 -17.52
CA ASP A 196 -13.22 -5.94 -16.85
C ASP A 196 -12.73 -4.63 -17.48
N LEU A 197 -11.42 -4.52 -17.75
CA LEU A 197 -10.82 -3.34 -18.38
C LEU A 197 -11.35 -3.16 -19.82
N GLN A 198 -11.54 -4.26 -20.57
CA GLN A 198 -12.13 -4.22 -21.90
C GLN A 198 -13.57 -3.72 -21.83
N ALA A 199 -14.41 -4.32 -20.99
CA ALA A 199 -15.80 -3.93 -20.82
C ALA A 199 -15.95 -2.45 -20.39
N ALA A 200 -15.07 -1.99 -19.50
CA ALA A 200 -15.03 -0.60 -19.10
C ALA A 200 -14.63 0.34 -20.24
N ALA A 201 -13.63 -0.03 -21.06
CA ALA A 201 -13.19 0.75 -22.22
C ALA A 201 -14.30 0.87 -23.27
N GLU A 202 -14.98 -0.23 -23.61
CA GLU A 202 -16.11 -0.25 -24.54
C GLU A 202 -17.24 0.67 -24.03
N ARG A 203 -17.67 0.50 -22.78
CA ARG A 203 -18.73 1.33 -22.17
C ARG A 203 -18.39 2.82 -22.18
N LEU A 204 -17.17 3.18 -21.81
CA LEU A 204 -16.72 4.56 -21.73
C LEU A 204 -16.60 5.21 -23.11
N ALA A 205 -16.06 4.49 -24.09
CA ALA A 205 -15.95 4.95 -25.46
C ALA A 205 -17.33 5.21 -26.07
N THR A 206 -18.27 4.29 -25.91
CA THR A 206 -19.66 4.45 -26.36
C THR A 206 -20.34 5.64 -25.66
N THR A 207 -20.12 5.83 -24.35
CA THR A 207 -20.64 6.99 -23.62
C THR A 207 -20.16 8.30 -24.22
N VAL A 208 -18.85 8.41 -24.51
CA VAL A 208 -18.28 9.63 -25.13
C VAL A 208 -18.77 9.80 -26.55
N ALA A 209 -18.78 8.75 -27.36
CA ALA A 209 -19.14 8.83 -28.77
C ALA A 209 -20.61 9.18 -29.01
N SER A 210 -21.48 8.84 -28.07
CA SER A 210 -22.91 9.16 -28.10
C SER A 210 -23.23 10.60 -27.68
N ASP A 211 -22.26 11.32 -27.10
CA ASP A 211 -22.45 12.72 -26.64
C ASP A 211 -21.54 13.69 -27.44
N PRO A 212 -22.10 14.49 -28.37
CA PRO A 212 -21.31 15.48 -29.10
C PRO A 212 -20.59 16.50 -28.22
N ILE A 213 -21.10 16.79 -27.02
CA ILE A 213 -20.49 17.72 -26.07
C ILE A 213 -19.26 17.05 -25.43
N ALA A 214 -19.35 15.77 -25.08
CA ALA A 214 -18.21 15.02 -24.58
C ALA A 214 -17.10 14.93 -25.64
N ILE A 215 -17.43 14.60 -26.87
CA ILE A 215 -16.47 14.64 -28.00
C ILE A 215 -15.81 16.01 -28.14
N ALA A 216 -16.61 17.11 -28.10
CA ALA A 216 -16.08 18.45 -28.28
C ALA A 216 -15.06 18.85 -27.20
N ARG A 217 -15.17 18.32 -25.97
CA ARG A 217 -14.18 18.53 -24.89
C ARG A 217 -12.84 17.86 -25.16
N LEU A 218 -12.82 16.79 -25.94
CA LEU A 218 -11.60 16.04 -26.25
C LEU A 218 -10.87 16.57 -27.48
N VAL A 219 -11.54 17.33 -28.33
CA VAL A 219 -10.97 17.93 -29.53
C VAL A 219 -10.36 19.28 -29.22
N PRO A 220 -9.08 19.54 -29.56
CA PRO A 220 -8.47 20.85 -29.38
C PRO A 220 -9.26 21.95 -30.09
N SER A 221 -9.39 23.14 -29.43
CA SER A 221 -10.15 24.28 -29.99
C SER A 221 -9.57 24.83 -31.30
N ASN A 222 -8.29 24.60 -31.54
CA ASN A 222 -7.58 25.00 -32.77
C ASN A 222 -7.48 23.87 -33.80
N ALA A 223 -8.23 22.77 -33.62
CA ALA A 223 -8.22 21.67 -34.59
C ALA A 223 -8.76 22.11 -35.95
N PRO A 224 -8.26 21.52 -37.07
CA PRO A 224 -8.84 21.71 -38.40
C PRO A 224 -10.34 21.40 -38.42
N THR A 225 -11.06 22.00 -39.38
CA THR A 225 -12.52 21.80 -39.50
C THR A 225 -12.91 20.57 -40.28
N ASP A 226 -12.02 20.09 -41.14
CA ASP A 226 -12.23 18.86 -41.91
C ASP A 226 -12.10 17.62 -41.00
N THR A 227 -12.82 16.56 -41.33
CA THR A 227 -12.91 15.33 -40.50
C THR A 227 -11.55 14.68 -40.27
N ALA A 228 -10.69 14.62 -41.28
CA ALA A 228 -9.39 13.94 -41.18
C ALA A 228 -8.43 14.74 -40.28
N GLY A 229 -8.29 16.05 -40.53
CA GLY A 229 -7.45 16.94 -39.72
C GLY A 229 -7.95 17.04 -38.27
N LYS A 230 -9.25 17.13 -38.06
CA LYS A 230 -9.87 17.14 -36.75
C LYS A 230 -9.64 15.82 -35.99
N GLY A 231 -9.76 14.68 -36.68
CA GLY A 231 -9.48 13.35 -36.13
C GLY A 231 -8.02 13.20 -35.75
N GLN A 232 -7.09 13.63 -36.58
CA GLN A 232 -5.66 13.61 -36.26
C GLN A 232 -5.33 14.49 -35.06
N ALA A 233 -5.89 15.69 -34.98
CA ALA A 233 -5.69 16.60 -33.82
C ALA A 233 -6.21 16.00 -32.52
N PHE A 234 -7.40 15.37 -32.55
CA PHE A 234 -7.95 14.62 -31.42
C PHE A 234 -7.01 13.51 -30.98
N ILE A 235 -6.56 12.65 -31.91
CA ILE A 235 -5.68 11.51 -31.61
C ILE A 235 -4.36 11.99 -30.98
N GLN A 236 -3.75 13.05 -31.53
CA GLN A 236 -2.51 13.62 -30.97
C GLN A 236 -2.71 14.14 -29.55
N ALA A 237 -3.76 14.92 -29.31
CA ALA A 237 -4.03 15.53 -28.01
C ALA A 237 -4.40 14.47 -26.96
N PHE A 238 -5.32 13.56 -27.30
CA PHE A 238 -5.75 12.51 -26.39
C PHE A 238 -4.63 11.51 -26.10
N GLY A 239 -3.98 11.01 -27.16
CA GLY A 239 -2.91 10.02 -27.06
C GLY A 239 -1.70 10.52 -26.27
N ARG A 240 -1.35 11.82 -26.42
CA ARG A 240 -0.32 12.43 -25.60
C ARG A 240 -0.66 12.36 -24.10
N ARG A 241 -1.90 12.64 -23.74
CA ARG A 241 -2.35 12.57 -22.34
C ARG A 241 -2.44 11.13 -21.85
N ALA A 242 -2.98 10.22 -22.68
CA ALA A 242 -3.12 8.81 -22.34
C ALA A 242 -1.76 8.11 -22.17
N TYR A 243 -0.79 8.38 -23.06
CA TYR A 243 0.54 7.79 -23.03
C TYR A 243 1.55 8.61 -22.22
N ARG A 244 1.13 9.80 -21.75
CA ARG A 244 1.96 10.69 -20.91
C ARG A 244 3.25 11.16 -21.62
N ARG A 245 3.31 11.00 -22.95
CA ARG A 245 4.35 11.43 -23.87
C ARG A 245 3.76 11.69 -25.27
N PRO A 246 4.42 12.42 -26.15
CA PRO A 246 4.01 12.48 -27.55
C PRO A 246 3.91 11.08 -28.15
N LEU A 247 2.92 10.89 -29.03
CA LEU A 247 2.86 9.68 -29.84
C LEU A 247 4.02 9.67 -30.83
N THR A 248 4.58 8.50 -31.08
CA THR A 248 5.50 8.30 -32.19
C THR A 248 4.74 8.45 -33.53
N SER A 249 5.46 8.71 -34.63
CA SER A 249 4.85 8.77 -35.96
C SER A 249 4.11 7.49 -36.34
N THR A 250 4.65 6.33 -35.95
CA THR A 250 4.04 5.02 -36.20
C THR A 250 2.74 4.85 -35.38
N GLU A 251 2.75 5.21 -34.11
CA GLU A 251 1.54 5.16 -33.26
C GLU A 251 0.46 6.09 -33.82
N LEU A 252 0.82 7.33 -34.17
CA LEU A 252 -0.13 8.29 -34.72
C LEU A 252 -0.76 7.77 -36.03
N GLN A 253 0.05 7.26 -36.96
CA GLN A 253 -0.46 6.71 -38.22
C GLN A 253 -1.39 5.51 -38.00
N ALA A 254 -1.07 4.63 -37.05
CA ALA A 254 -1.89 3.48 -36.72
C ALA A 254 -3.25 3.90 -36.16
N TYR A 255 -3.29 4.89 -35.25
CA TYR A 255 -4.55 5.42 -34.68
C TYR A 255 -5.35 6.21 -35.71
N VAL A 256 -4.71 6.94 -36.65
CA VAL A 256 -5.42 7.60 -37.75
C VAL A 256 -6.04 6.57 -38.70
N ALA A 257 -5.33 5.47 -39.02
CA ALA A 257 -5.89 4.38 -39.79
C ALA A 257 -7.10 3.72 -39.12
N LEU A 258 -7.02 3.50 -37.81
CA LEU A 258 -8.14 2.96 -37.00
C LEU A 258 -9.33 3.93 -37.01
N PHE A 259 -9.09 5.22 -36.78
CA PHE A 259 -10.12 6.27 -36.79
C PHE A 259 -10.92 6.25 -38.11
N ASN A 260 -10.22 6.15 -39.26
CA ASN A 260 -10.84 6.11 -40.58
C ASN A 260 -11.66 4.82 -40.85
N GLN A 261 -11.42 3.76 -40.06
CA GLN A 261 -12.21 2.52 -40.10
C GLN A 261 -13.45 2.57 -39.20
N GLY A 262 -13.56 3.54 -38.30
CA GLY A 262 -14.66 3.67 -37.35
C GLY A 262 -16.04 3.49 -37.97
N PRO A 263 -16.39 4.19 -39.07
CA PRO A 263 -17.71 4.05 -39.71
C PRO A 263 -18.04 2.64 -40.23
N MET A 264 -17.04 1.79 -40.43
CA MET A 264 -17.23 0.38 -40.82
C MET A 264 -17.30 -0.57 -39.62
N LEU A 265 -16.79 -0.15 -38.49
CA LEU A 265 -16.66 -0.96 -37.25
C LEU A 265 -17.81 -0.71 -36.28
N THR A 266 -18.41 0.46 -36.30
CA THR A 266 -19.53 0.84 -35.46
C THR A 266 -20.77 1.18 -36.29
N THR A 267 -21.94 1.08 -35.70
CA THR A 267 -23.21 1.38 -36.35
C THR A 267 -24.01 2.42 -35.55
N GLY A 268 -24.76 3.28 -36.26
CA GLY A 268 -25.67 4.24 -35.61
C GLY A 268 -25.00 5.54 -35.14
N LEU A 269 -23.71 5.71 -35.39
CA LEU A 269 -22.98 6.96 -35.10
C LEU A 269 -22.61 7.70 -36.40
N ALA A 270 -22.43 9.02 -36.31
CA ALA A 270 -21.81 9.80 -37.37
C ALA A 270 -20.33 9.42 -37.51
N ASP A 271 -19.78 9.50 -38.74
CA ASP A 271 -18.42 9.04 -39.08
C ASP A 271 -17.33 9.52 -38.10
N PHE A 272 -17.38 10.77 -37.68
CA PHE A 272 -16.41 11.32 -36.71
C PHE A 272 -16.56 10.68 -35.35
N ALA A 273 -17.79 10.52 -34.86
CA ALA A 273 -18.06 9.90 -33.58
C ALA A 273 -17.68 8.41 -33.57
N ALA A 274 -17.95 7.70 -34.67
CA ALA A 274 -17.53 6.32 -34.90
C ALA A 274 -16.00 6.17 -34.82
N GLY A 275 -15.26 7.09 -35.47
CA GLY A 275 -13.81 7.14 -35.37
C GLY A 275 -13.30 7.42 -33.94
N VAL A 276 -13.96 8.31 -33.23
CA VAL A 276 -13.64 8.61 -31.80
C VAL A 276 -13.85 7.38 -30.94
N GLU A 277 -14.98 6.65 -31.07
CA GLU A 277 -15.30 5.47 -30.30
C GLU A 277 -14.19 4.42 -30.38
N VAL A 278 -13.86 3.95 -31.57
CA VAL A 278 -12.86 2.88 -31.76
C VAL A 278 -11.46 3.29 -31.30
N VAL A 279 -11.11 4.57 -31.45
CA VAL A 279 -9.82 5.09 -30.98
C VAL A 279 -9.77 5.15 -29.45
N LEU A 280 -10.85 5.57 -28.79
CA LEU A 280 -10.91 5.58 -27.31
C LEU A 280 -10.83 4.15 -26.75
N GLU A 281 -11.58 3.20 -27.30
CA GLU A 281 -11.46 1.79 -26.93
C GLU A 281 -10.03 1.29 -27.01
N ALA A 282 -9.35 1.57 -28.12
CA ALA A 282 -7.98 1.14 -28.33
C ALA A 282 -6.99 1.81 -27.37
N PHE A 283 -7.14 3.11 -27.08
CA PHE A 283 -6.28 3.80 -26.11
C PHE A 283 -6.47 3.26 -24.69
N LEU A 284 -7.71 3.07 -24.23
CA LEU A 284 -8.02 2.66 -22.85
C LEU A 284 -7.61 1.22 -22.56
N GLN A 285 -7.47 0.37 -23.58
CA GLN A 285 -6.98 -1.00 -23.47
C GLN A 285 -5.48 -1.13 -23.75
N SER A 286 -4.83 -0.06 -24.20
CA SER A 286 -3.43 -0.10 -24.59
C SER A 286 -2.50 -0.33 -23.40
N PRO A 287 -1.50 -1.22 -23.51
CA PRO A 287 -0.45 -1.34 -22.51
C PRO A 287 0.27 -0.01 -22.22
N ASN A 288 0.45 0.86 -23.21
CA ASN A 288 1.03 2.20 -23.00
C ASN A 288 0.16 3.11 -22.12
N PHE A 289 -1.14 2.84 -22.00
CA PHE A 289 -2.03 3.49 -21.05
C PHE A 289 -2.02 2.77 -19.69
N LEU A 290 -2.20 1.45 -19.68
CA LEU A 290 -2.35 0.65 -18.47
C LEU A 290 -1.07 0.56 -17.64
N TYR A 291 0.09 0.74 -18.27
CA TYR A 291 1.39 0.66 -17.60
C TYR A 291 2.16 1.98 -17.70
N ARG A 292 2.93 2.25 -16.67
CA ARG A 292 3.96 3.29 -16.66
C ARG A 292 5.29 2.63 -16.96
N THR A 293 6.00 3.17 -17.93
CA THR A 293 7.36 2.72 -18.27
C THR A 293 8.40 3.63 -17.62
N ALA A 294 9.51 3.08 -17.22
CA ALA A 294 10.69 3.77 -16.72
C ALA A 294 11.92 3.20 -17.43
N LEU A 295 11.99 3.41 -18.75
CA LEU A 295 13.04 2.86 -19.61
C LEU A 295 14.30 3.72 -19.57
N GLY A 296 14.15 5.03 -19.42
CA GLY A 296 15.24 5.99 -19.41
C GLY A 296 15.97 6.13 -20.74
N GLY A 297 16.95 6.98 -20.75
CA GLY A 297 17.88 7.15 -21.88
C GLY A 297 19.01 6.11 -21.89
N VAL A 298 20.08 6.42 -22.62
CA VAL A 298 21.30 5.59 -22.66
C VAL A 298 21.93 5.53 -21.28
N ALA A 299 22.25 4.32 -20.81
CA ALA A 299 22.88 4.14 -19.52
C ALA A 299 24.34 4.61 -19.55
N THR A 300 24.70 5.35 -18.51
CA THR A 300 26.09 5.74 -18.24
C THR A 300 26.49 5.14 -16.88
N GLN A 301 27.58 4.40 -16.85
CA GLN A 301 28.04 3.70 -15.63
C GLN A 301 26.97 2.78 -14.99
N GLY A 302 26.19 2.08 -15.83
CA GLY A 302 25.15 1.17 -15.38
C GLY A 302 23.85 1.84 -14.90
N ARG A 303 23.72 3.16 -15.02
CA ARG A 303 22.54 3.94 -14.67
C ARG A 303 22.00 4.69 -15.87
N ALA A 304 20.70 4.60 -16.11
CA ALA A 304 19.99 5.37 -17.11
C ALA A 304 19.11 6.43 -16.41
N ARG A 305 19.27 7.68 -16.84
CA ARG A 305 18.37 8.74 -16.41
C ARG A 305 17.03 8.56 -17.10
N LEU A 306 15.95 8.73 -16.37
CA LEU A 306 14.59 8.75 -16.92
C LEU A 306 14.41 9.98 -17.81
N THR A 307 13.61 9.84 -18.86
CA THR A 307 13.18 10.98 -19.68
C THR A 307 12.28 11.90 -18.85
N ASP A 308 12.19 13.17 -19.24
CA ASP A 308 11.33 14.13 -18.51
C ASP A 308 9.86 13.70 -18.54
N PHE A 309 9.41 12.99 -19.57
CA PHE A 309 8.06 12.41 -19.66
C PHE A 309 7.86 11.29 -18.63
N GLU A 310 8.85 10.42 -18.45
CA GLU A 310 8.79 9.35 -17.42
C GLU A 310 8.86 9.93 -16.00
N ILE A 311 9.68 10.97 -15.80
CA ILE A 311 9.74 11.69 -14.51
C ILE A 311 8.39 12.36 -14.23
N ALA A 312 7.79 13.05 -15.19
CA ALA A 312 6.48 13.67 -15.05
C ALA A 312 5.39 12.64 -14.73
N ALA A 313 5.37 11.51 -15.45
CA ALA A 313 4.43 10.43 -15.18
C ALA A 313 4.61 9.88 -13.76
N ASN A 314 5.84 9.53 -13.36
CA ASN A 314 6.11 9.00 -12.03
C ASN A 314 5.73 10.01 -10.94
N LEU A 315 6.08 11.29 -11.11
CA LEU A 315 5.75 12.35 -10.14
C LEU A 315 4.24 12.54 -10.00
N SER A 316 3.50 12.59 -11.12
CA SER A 316 2.05 12.77 -11.09
C SER A 316 1.37 11.61 -10.38
N TYR A 317 1.66 10.36 -10.77
CA TYR A 317 1.04 9.20 -10.11
C TYR A 317 1.45 9.04 -8.64
N ALA A 318 2.67 9.43 -8.28
CA ALA A 318 3.13 9.43 -6.89
C ALA A 318 2.40 10.45 -6.02
N LEU A 319 2.11 11.64 -6.57
CA LEU A 319 1.63 12.79 -5.79
C LEU A 319 0.16 13.14 -6.03
N THR A 320 -0.46 12.69 -7.11
CA THR A 320 -1.87 12.97 -7.43
C THR A 320 -2.68 11.74 -7.77
N ASN A 321 -2.01 10.60 -7.83
CA ASN A 321 -2.62 9.31 -8.17
C ASN A 321 -3.33 9.32 -9.55
N SER A 322 -2.89 10.21 -10.47
CA SER A 322 -3.46 10.39 -11.80
C SER A 322 -2.41 10.79 -12.84
N THR A 323 -2.85 10.96 -14.10
CA THR A 323 -2.03 11.39 -15.24
C THR A 323 -1.51 12.82 -15.06
N PRO A 324 -0.34 13.19 -15.63
CA PRO A 324 0.21 14.54 -15.55
C PRO A 324 -0.78 15.62 -16.02
N ASP A 325 -0.91 16.69 -15.24
CA ASP A 325 -1.66 17.88 -15.65
C ASP A 325 -0.93 18.67 -16.76
N ALA A 326 -1.57 19.71 -17.26
CA ALA A 326 -1.03 20.52 -18.36
C ALA A 326 0.30 21.21 -17.99
N THR A 327 0.42 21.68 -16.75
CA THR A 327 1.63 22.38 -16.25
C THR A 327 2.82 21.42 -16.19
N LEU A 328 2.63 20.25 -15.57
CA LEU A 328 3.66 19.23 -15.47
C LEU A 328 4.03 18.66 -16.85
N SER A 329 3.03 18.48 -17.74
CA SER A 329 3.26 18.06 -19.13
C SER A 329 4.10 19.08 -19.91
N ALA A 330 3.86 20.38 -19.73
CA ALA A 330 4.66 21.44 -20.35
C ALA A 330 6.10 21.49 -19.78
N ALA A 331 6.29 21.23 -18.47
CA ALA A 331 7.60 21.11 -17.87
C ALA A 331 8.41 19.94 -18.49
N ALA A 332 7.73 18.82 -18.76
CA ALA A 332 8.35 17.68 -19.46
C ALA A 332 8.70 18.01 -20.91
N ASP A 333 7.84 18.74 -21.65
CA ASP A 333 8.13 19.17 -23.03
C ASP A 333 9.35 20.10 -23.10
N ASN A 334 9.52 20.96 -22.10
CA ASN A 334 10.63 21.91 -22.01
C ASN A 334 11.93 21.27 -21.52
N GLY A 335 11.95 19.99 -21.14
CA GLY A 335 13.12 19.30 -20.64
C GLY A 335 13.64 19.84 -19.32
N THR A 336 12.77 20.43 -18.47
CA THR A 336 13.18 21.12 -17.24
C THR A 336 13.20 20.22 -16.01
N LEU A 337 12.47 19.10 -16.02
CA LEU A 337 12.36 18.18 -14.88
C LEU A 337 13.65 17.37 -14.66
N GLY A 338 14.35 17.12 -15.74
CA GLY A 338 15.61 16.38 -15.72
C GLY A 338 16.79 17.11 -15.07
N THR A 339 16.73 18.41 -14.86
CA THR A 339 17.78 19.16 -14.17
C THR A 339 17.66 19.01 -12.66
N LEU A 340 18.45 18.08 -12.08
CA LEU A 340 18.63 18.07 -10.62
C LEU A 340 19.24 19.42 -10.22
N GLY A 341 18.66 20.09 -9.25
CA GLY A 341 19.33 21.16 -8.52
C GLY A 341 20.69 20.65 -8.02
N ALA A 342 21.63 21.54 -7.80
CA ALA A 342 22.99 21.20 -7.40
C ALA A 342 23.00 20.06 -6.38
N THR A 343 23.68 18.99 -6.77
CA THR A 343 23.77 17.69 -6.11
C THR A 343 23.80 17.73 -4.59
N GLY A 344 22.85 17.06 -3.96
CA GLY A 344 23.03 16.54 -2.60
C GLY A 344 22.46 17.37 -1.45
N THR A 345 21.74 18.46 -1.66
CA THR A 345 21.03 19.15 -0.57
C THR A 345 19.58 18.70 -0.50
N LEU A 346 19.21 18.09 0.61
CA LEU A 346 17.83 17.86 1.02
C LEU A 346 17.08 19.21 0.99
N GLY A 347 15.89 19.24 0.41
CA GLY A 347 15.17 20.50 0.19
C GLY A 347 15.50 21.17 -1.14
N ALA A 348 15.86 20.38 -2.15
CA ALA A 348 16.27 20.84 -3.48
C ALA A 348 15.37 21.96 -4.04
N THR A 349 16.01 23.05 -4.40
CA THR A 349 15.44 24.15 -5.18
C THR A 349 15.64 23.82 -6.66
N GLY A 350 14.67 23.22 -7.31
CA GLY A 350 14.72 22.89 -8.73
C GLY A 350 13.33 22.78 -9.29
N ALA A 351 13.19 22.67 -10.62
CA ALA A 351 11.89 22.56 -11.26
C ALA A 351 11.10 21.35 -10.73
N LEU A 352 11.76 20.22 -10.49
CA LEU A 352 11.13 19.01 -9.95
C LEU A 352 10.58 19.21 -8.52
N ALA A 353 11.34 19.88 -7.63
CA ALA A 353 10.89 20.20 -6.28
C ALA A 353 9.73 21.21 -6.29
N THR A 354 9.77 22.18 -7.19
CA THR A 354 8.71 23.18 -7.37
C THR A 354 7.41 22.51 -7.82
N GLU A 355 7.48 21.62 -8.82
CA GLU A 355 6.34 20.86 -9.30
C GLU A 355 5.81 19.89 -8.23
N ALA A 356 6.68 19.21 -7.47
CA ALA A 356 6.28 18.34 -6.38
C ALA A 356 5.45 19.10 -5.32
N ARG A 357 5.91 20.27 -4.87
CA ARG A 357 5.18 21.11 -3.91
C ARG A 357 3.85 21.60 -4.49
N ARG A 358 3.85 22.01 -5.76
CA ARG A 358 2.63 22.46 -6.45
C ARG A 358 1.60 21.33 -6.50
N LEU A 359 2.00 20.12 -6.91
CA LEU A 359 1.12 18.96 -7.01
C LEU A 359 0.54 18.54 -5.66
N ILE A 360 1.37 18.48 -4.63
CA ILE A 360 0.94 18.15 -3.25
C ILE A 360 -0.13 19.14 -2.76
N ALA A 361 -0.03 20.41 -3.12
CA ALA A 361 -0.99 21.44 -2.70
C ALA A 361 -2.35 21.37 -3.41
N THR A 362 -2.48 20.62 -4.51
CA THR A 362 -3.75 20.40 -5.21
C THR A 362 -4.69 19.50 -4.40
N ASP A 363 -5.99 19.52 -4.72
CA ASP A 363 -6.93 18.61 -4.06
C ASP A 363 -6.64 17.13 -4.38
N ALA A 364 -6.18 16.82 -5.59
CA ALA A 364 -5.69 15.48 -5.94
C ALA A 364 -4.45 15.09 -5.12
N GLY A 365 -3.54 16.04 -4.87
CA GLY A 365 -2.38 15.82 -4.02
C GLY A 365 -2.74 15.56 -2.56
N LYS A 366 -3.67 16.34 -2.01
CA LYS A 366 -4.21 16.10 -0.67
C LYS A 366 -4.86 14.72 -0.57
N ALA A 367 -5.67 14.34 -1.56
CA ALA A 367 -6.29 13.02 -1.61
C ALA A 367 -5.26 11.87 -1.70
N ALA A 368 -4.15 12.05 -2.41
CA ALA A 368 -3.07 11.07 -2.48
C ALA A 368 -2.34 10.92 -1.12
N VAL A 369 -2.10 12.02 -0.41
CA VAL A 369 -1.55 12.01 0.96
C VAL A 369 -2.51 11.33 1.92
N ASP A 370 -3.80 11.62 1.84
CA ASP A 370 -4.83 10.97 2.66
C ASP A 370 -4.84 9.46 2.43
N ARG A 371 -4.77 9.03 1.17
CA ARG A 371 -4.71 7.62 0.82
C ARG A 371 -3.48 6.93 1.38
N PHE A 372 -2.30 7.58 1.33
CA PHE A 372 -1.09 7.06 1.97
C PHE A 372 -1.28 6.84 3.47
N TYR A 373 -1.77 7.84 4.20
CA TYR A 373 -1.99 7.71 5.64
C TYR A 373 -3.11 6.74 5.99
N PHE A 374 -4.18 6.70 5.18
CA PHE A 374 -5.23 5.69 5.29
C PHE A 374 -4.66 4.27 5.28
N GLN A 375 -3.77 3.97 4.34
CA GLN A 375 -3.13 2.66 4.23
C GLN A 375 -2.07 2.46 5.30
N LEU A 376 -1.22 3.46 5.57
CA LEU A 376 -0.16 3.37 6.58
C LEU A 376 -0.71 3.09 7.98
N PHE A 377 -1.74 3.81 8.39
CA PHE A 377 -2.36 3.63 9.71
C PHE A 377 -3.48 2.59 9.72
N GLY A 378 -3.94 2.13 8.57
CA GLY A 378 -5.02 1.13 8.47
C GLY A 378 -6.37 1.69 8.92
N LEU A 379 -6.68 2.95 8.59
CA LEU A 379 -7.86 3.65 9.09
C LEU A 379 -9.19 3.00 8.70
N GLY A 380 -9.24 2.30 7.55
CA GLY A 380 -10.43 1.58 7.12
C GLY A 380 -10.87 0.45 8.08
N GLN A 381 -9.98 -0.01 8.96
CA GLN A 381 -10.34 -0.98 9.99
C GLN A 381 -11.30 -0.39 11.02
N TYR A 382 -11.27 0.93 11.23
CA TYR A 382 -12.20 1.58 12.16
C TYR A 382 -13.65 1.52 11.67
N ASP A 383 -13.88 1.44 10.36
CA ASP A 383 -15.24 1.38 9.79
C ASP A 383 -15.99 0.10 10.18
N THR A 384 -15.26 -0.93 10.62
CA THR A 384 -15.81 -2.21 11.10
C THR A 384 -15.82 -2.33 12.62
N LEU A 385 -15.62 -1.21 13.35
CA LEU A 385 -15.59 -1.21 14.80
C LEU A 385 -16.97 -1.53 15.39
N GLU A 386 -17.06 -2.64 16.09
CA GLU A 386 -18.24 -3.06 16.84
C GLU A 386 -17.91 -3.23 18.32
N LYS A 387 -18.86 -2.89 19.20
CA LYS A 387 -18.78 -3.08 20.64
C LYS A 387 -20.07 -3.72 21.14
N ASP A 388 -19.98 -4.44 22.26
CA ASP A 388 -21.16 -4.99 22.91
C ASP A 388 -22.14 -3.86 23.30
N PRO A 389 -23.33 -3.80 22.70
CA PRO A 389 -24.29 -2.73 22.97
C PRO A 389 -24.84 -2.73 24.41
N THR A 390 -24.65 -3.81 25.16
CA THR A 390 -25.05 -3.88 26.59
C THR A 390 -24.02 -3.18 27.47
N VAL A 391 -22.75 -3.10 27.04
CA VAL A 391 -21.65 -2.45 27.77
C VAL A 391 -21.40 -1.05 27.24
N ALA A 392 -21.44 -0.88 25.92
CA ALA A 392 -21.11 0.37 25.24
C ALA A 392 -22.22 0.80 24.25
N PRO A 393 -23.44 1.11 24.71
CA PRO A 393 -24.57 1.44 23.83
C PRO A 393 -24.34 2.69 22.97
N GLN A 394 -23.37 3.54 23.34
CA GLN A 394 -22.96 4.72 22.57
C GLN A 394 -22.13 4.36 21.32
N PHE A 395 -21.52 3.18 21.25
CA PHE A 395 -20.74 2.71 20.09
C PHE A 395 -21.65 2.01 19.08
N THR A 396 -22.45 2.81 18.37
CA THR A 396 -23.26 2.31 17.26
C THR A 396 -22.41 2.08 16.01
N ALA A 397 -22.95 1.39 15.00
CA ALA A 397 -22.26 1.17 13.72
C ALA A 397 -21.79 2.46 13.01
N ALA A 398 -22.37 3.62 13.34
CA ALA A 398 -21.95 4.92 12.80
C ALA A 398 -20.66 5.45 13.43
N VAL A 399 -20.28 4.97 14.63
CA VAL A 399 -19.13 5.52 15.38
C VAL A 399 -17.81 5.21 14.69
N GLY A 400 -17.62 3.97 14.21
CA GLY A 400 -16.40 3.57 13.52
C GLY A 400 -16.01 4.52 12.38
N PRO A 401 -16.91 4.76 11.38
CA PRO A 401 -16.67 5.75 10.33
C PRO A 401 -16.40 7.19 10.84
N MET A 402 -17.02 7.60 11.95
CA MET A 402 -16.75 8.92 12.55
C MET A 402 -15.33 9.00 13.15
N LEU A 403 -14.86 7.96 13.82
CA LEU A 403 -13.50 7.89 14.37
C LEU A 403 -12.42 7.79 13.26
N HIS A 404 -12.75 7.13 12.17
CA HIS A 404 -11.94 7.18 10.94
C HIS A 404 -11.85 8.63 10.43
N ALA A 405 -12.99 9.31 10.24
CA ALA A 405 -13.03 10.68 9.76
C ALA A 405 -12.33 11.68 10.70
N GLU A 406 -12.40 11.48 12.03
CA GLU A 406 -11.63 12.25 13.01
C GLU A 406 -10.12 12.15 12.75
N THR A 407 -9.62 10.92 12.67
CA THR A 407 -8.19 10.65 12.49
C THR A 407 -7.70 11.16 11.14
N GLN A 408 -8.48 10.99 10.09
CA GLN A 408 -8.17 11.50 8.75
C GLN A 408 -8.07 13.04 8.76
N ARG A 409 -9.03 13.76 9.35
CA ARG A 409 -9.00 15.23 9.47
C ARG A 409 -7.81 15.74 10.26
N PHE A 410 -7.44 15.03 11.32
CA PHE A 410 -6.25 15.34 12.09
C PHE A 410 -4.97 15.26 11.24
N LEU A 411 -4.80 14.19 10.48
CA LEU A 411 -3.63 14.00 9.61
C LEU A 411 -3.61 15.02 8.47
N GLN A 412 -4.77 15.30 7.84
CA GLN A 412 -4.93 16.35 6.82
C GLN A 412 -4.53 17.73 7.35
N TYR A 413 -5.02 18.07 8.55
CA TYR A 413 -4.69 19.32 9.20
C TYR A 413 -3.17 19.44 9.43
N LEU A 414 -2.56 18.44 10.03
CA LEU A 414 -1.11 18.50 10.27
C LEU A 414 -0.33 18.63 8.97
N PHE A 415 -0.66 17.87 7.95
CA PHE A 415 0.01 17.97 6.67
C PHE A 415 -0.14 19.36 6.03
N ALA A 416 -1.33 19.94 6.09
CA ALA A 416 -1.63 21.30 5.59
C ALA A 416 -0.90 22.41 6.37
N GLN A 417 -0.60 22.17 7.66
CA GLN A 417 0.16 23.09 8.52
C GLN A 417 1.68 22.87 8.45
N ASN A 418 2.18 22.09 7.48
CA ASN A 418 3.57 21.66 7.41
C ASN A 418 4.04 20.92 8.68
N GLY A 419 3.15 20.15 9.28
CA GLY A 419 3.44 19.34 10.45
C GLY A 419 4.52 18.31 10.19
N THR A 420 5.25 17.99 11.25
CA THR A 420 6.35 17.04 11.25
C THR A 420 5.89 15.65 11.65
N LEU A 421 6.74 14.64 11.51
CA LEU A 421 6.43 13.30 12.02
C LEU A 421 6.18 13.31 13.54
N ARG A 422 6.92 14.13 14.31
CA ARG A 422 6.68 14.28 15.74
C ARG A 422 5.27 14.78 16.04
N ASP A 423 4.77 15.74 15.27
CA ASP A 423 3.43 16.30 15.48
C ASP A 423 2.33 15.26 15.31
N ILE A 424 2.52 14.27 14.41
CA ILE A 424 1.58 13.15 14.25
C ILE A 424 1.44 12.35 15.56
N PHE A 425 2.50 12.25 16.36
CA PHE A 425 2.53 11.48 17.60
C PHE A 425 2.39 12.32 18.87
N THR A 426 2.42 13.65 18.77
CA THR A 426 2.42 14.51 19.97
C THR A 426 1.38 15.62 19.98
N SER A 427 0.74 15.94 18.86
CA SER A 427 -0.23 17.02 18.80
C SER A 427 -1.53 16.67 19.54
N PRO A 428 -2.01 17.55 20.45
CA PRO A 428 -3.29 17.36 21.14
C PRO A 428 -4.50 17.80 20.31
N ILE A 429 -4.29 18.39 19.13
CA ILE A 429 -5.37 18.88 18.26
C ILE A 429 -6.16 17.70 17.72
N THR A 430 -7.49 17.82 17.71
CA THR A 430 -8.36 16.89 16.98
C THR A 430 -9.57 17.61 16.38
N PHE A 431 -10.41 16.85 15.70
CA PHE A 431 -11.66 17.31 15.09
C PHE A 431 -12.81 16.46 15.62
N VAL A 432 -13.83 17.10 16.13
CA VAL A 432 -14.97 16.39 16.73
C VAL A 432 -16.27 16.87 16.09
N ASN A 433 -17.18 15.93 15.84
CA ASN A 433 -18.60 16.20 15.67
C ASN A 433 -19.33 16.00 17.01
N LYS A 434 -20.65 16.07 17.04
CA LYS A 434 -21.42 15.92 18.28
C LYS A 434 -21.17 14.57 18.97
N THR A 435 -21.23 13.48 18.22
CA THR A 435 -21.03 12.13 18.74
C THR A 435 -19.61 11.93 19.25
N VAL A 436 -18.59 12.28 18.47
CA VAL A 436 -17.18 12.15 18.86
C VAL A 436 -16.85 13.05 20.06
N ALA A 437 -17.40 14.26 20.13
CA ALA A 437 -17.26 15.14 21.29
C ALA A 437 -17.81 14.47 22.56
N GLY A 438 -18.99 13.85 22.45
CA GLY A 438 -19.59 13.08 23.56
C GLY A 438 -18.72 11.92 24.03
N LEU A 439 -18.09 11.18 23.10
CA LEU A 439 -17.18 10.08 23.43
C LEU A 439 -15.91 10.56 24.15
N TYR A 440 -15.42 11.76 23.84
CA TYR A 440 -14.31 12.41 24.57
C TYR A 440 -14.75 13.09 25.88
N GLY A 441 -16.03 13.07 26.23
CA GLY A 441 -16.55 13.77 27.41
C GLY A 441 -16.52 15.31 27.28
N LEU A 442 -16.40 15.83 26.07
CA LEU A 442 -16.38 17.27 25.80
C LEU A 442 -17.81 17.83 25.76
N ASN A 443 -18.05 18.94 26.46
CA ASN A 443 -19.33 19.64 26.40
C ASN A 443 -19.52 20.24 25.00
N ALA A 444 -20.38 19.61 24.22
CA ALA A 444 -20.96 20.02 22.94
C ALA A 444 -20.20 21.11 22.15
N ALA A 445 -18.99 20.81 21.72
CA ALA A 445 -18.25 21.69 20.83
C ALA A 445 -18.91 21.78 19.43
N ALA A 446 -19.70 20.75 19.03
CA ALA A 446 -20.43 20.69 17.78
C ALA A 446 -21.91 20.44 18.02
N ALA A 447 -22.77 21.12 17.26
CA ALA A 447 -24.23 21.02 17.42
C ALA A 447 -24.84 19.74 16.80
N THR A 448 -24.19 19.20 15.75
CA THR A 448 -24.66 18.03 14.96
C THR A 448 -23.49 17.16 14.55
N ASP A 449 -23.79 15.97 14.01
CA ASP A 449 -22.77 15.05 13.49
C ASP A 449 -22.25 15.44 12.09
N ASP A 450 -22.90 16.36 11.40
CA ASP A 450 -22.46 16.88 10.10
C ASP A 450 -21.40 17.98 10.23
N VAL A 451 -21.30 18.62 11.41
CA VAL A 451 -20.39 19.74 11.67
C VAL A 451 -19.19 19.28 12.49
N TRP A 452 -18.01 19.44 11.91
CA TRP A 452 -16.74 19.12 12.57
C TRP A 452 -16.07 20.38 13.09
N THR A 453 -15.68 20.35 14.36
CA THR A 453 -15.04 21.47 15.05
C THR A 453 -13.63 21.03 15.51
N GLN A 454 -12.64 21.88 15.25
CA GLN A 454 -11.29 21.69 15.77
C GLN A 454 -11.29 21.99 17.27
N VAL A 455 -10.71 21.09 18.06
CA VAL A 455 -10.53 21.23 19.50
C VAL A 455 -9.11 20.82 19.91
N SER A 456 -8.68 21.27 21.09
CA SER A 456 -7.47 20.77 21.74
C SER A 456 -7.89 19.87 22.91
N LEU A 457 -7.41 18.65 22.89
CA LEU A 457 -7.58 17.70 23.99
C LEU A 457 -6.57 17.96 25.10
N ASP A 458 -6.74 17.34 26.26
CA ASP A 458 -5.74 17.40 27.33
C ASP A 458 -4.42 16.73 26.89
N PRO A 459 -3.30 17.45 26.79
CA PRO A 459 -2.04 16.90 26.30
C PRO A 459 -1.39 15.91 27.27
N VAL A 460 -1.90 15.77 28.50
CA VAL A 460 -1.46 14.76 29.46
C VAL A 460 -2.04 13.39 29.11
N GLU A 461 -3.31 13.37 28.70
CA GLU A 461 -4.01 12.13 28.35
C GLU A 461 -3.95 11.82 26.84
N ARG A 462 -3.89 12.86 26.00
CA ARG A 462 -4.07 12.74 24.55
C ARG A 462 -2.91 13.37 23.77
N ALA A 463 -2.06 12.53 23.19
CA ALA A 463 -0.89 12.94 22.42
C ALA A 463 -0.84 12.18 21.09
N GLY A 464 -1.16 12.86 19.98
CA GLY A 464 -1.05 12.34 18.63
C GLY A 464 -2.02 11.21 18.28
N VAL A 465 -1.70 10.50 17.20
CA VAL A 465 -2.58 9.51 16.55
C VAL A 465 -2.88 8.29 17.41
N LEU A 466 -1.96 7.87 18.28
CA LEU A 466 -2.11 6.65 19.08
C LEU A 466 -3.01 6.81 20.32
N THR A 467 -3.35 8.02 20.69
CA THR A 467 -4.28 8.29 21.79
C THR A 467 -5.66 8.73 21.30
N ARG A 468 -5.92 8.61 19.98
CA ARG A 468 -7.25 8.84 19.40
C ARG A 468 -8.15 7.65 19.70
N LEU A 469 -9.45 7.95 19.86
CA LEU A 469 -10.45 6.92 20.13
C LEU A 469 -10.47 5.82 19.07
N GLY A 470 -10.26 6.16 17.79
CA GLY A 470 -10.23 5.18 16.72
C GLY A 470 -9.21 4.06 16.95
N PHE A 471 -7.96 4.41 17.27
CA PHE A 471 -6.91 3.44 17.59
C PHE A 471 -7.22 2.68 18.89
N LEU A 472 -7.56 3.40 19.96
CA LEU A 472 -7.74 2.81 21.29
C LEU A 472 -8.94 1.86 21.33
N ALA A 473 -10.07 2.26 20.73
CA ALA A 473 -11.27 1.45 20.70
C ALA A 473 -11.15 0.27 19.71
N TYR A 474 -10.51 0.47 18.56
CA TYR A 474 -10.30 -0.64 17.64
C TYR A 474 -9.44 -1.77 18.25
N TYR A 475 -8.37 -1.40 18.97
CA TYR A 475 -7.56 -2.33 19.74
C TYR A 475 -8.02 -2.41 21.20
N GLY A 476 -9.30 -2.67 21.38
CA GLY A 476 -9.96 -2.99 22.65
C GLY A 476 -10.96 -4.14 22.40
N HIS A 477 -11.18 -4.96 23.41
CA HIS A 477 -12.19 -6.01 23.36
C HIS A 477 -13.61 -5.43 23.30
N ASP A 478 -14.62 -6.27 23.23
CA ASP A 478 -16.04 -5.88 23.03
C ASP A 478 -16.62 -4.93 24.10
N GLY A 479 -15.95 -4.80 25.24
CA GLY A 479 -16.30 -3.89 26.33
C GLY A 479 -15.20 -2.90 26.65
N THR A 480 -14.97 -2.70 27.96
CA THR A 480 -14.00 -1.73 28.49
C THR A 480 -12.58 -2.28 28.60
N VAL A 481 -12.35 -3.56 28.27
CA VAL A 481 -11.02 -4.16 28.39
C VAL A 481 -10.13 -3.76 27.22
N GLN A 482 -8.97 -3.19 27.51
CA GLN A 482 -7.96 -2.83 26.50
C GLN A 482 -7.21 -4.07 25.99
N ASP A 483 -6.78 -4.02 24.71
CA ASP A 483 -5.98 -5.06 24.08
C ASP A 483 -4.52 -4.61 23.92
N SER A 484 -3.77 -4.71 25.00
CA SER A 484 -2.37 -4.29 25.04
C SER A 484 -1.49 -5.09 24.09
N ILE A 485 -1.82 -6.36 23.83
CA ILE A 485 -1.05 -7.21 22.91
C ILE A 485 -1.18 -6.68 21.48
N HIS A 486 -2.40 -6.48 20.98
CA HIS A 486 -2.59 -6.00 19.60
C HIS A 486 -2.18 -4.53 19.44
N ARG A 487 -2.35 -3.66 20.44
CA ARG A 487 -1.76 -2.30 20.45
C ARG A 487 -0.23 -2.38 20.28
N GLY A 488 0.44 -3.25 21.03
CA GLY A 488 1.88 -3.47 20.94
C GLY A 488 2.32 -4.06 19.60
N VAL A 489 1.59 -5.03 19.06
CA VAL A 489 1.86 -5.61 17.73
C VAL A 489 1.73 -4.55 16.63
N TYR A 490 0.67 -3.75 16.65
CA TYR A 490 0.47 -2.66 15.69
C TYR A 490 1.65 -1.68 15.69
N ILE A 491 2.07 -1.22 16.86
CA ILE A 491 3.20 -0.27 16.99
C ILE A 491 4.47 -0.88 16.42
N ASN A 492 4.79 -2.12 16.79
CA ASN A 492 6.00 -2.78 16.32
C ASN A 492 5.99 -3.01 14.80
N ARG A 493 4.91 -3.58 14.26
CA ARG A 493 4.83 -3.93 12.83
C ARG A 493 4.66 -2.70 11.94
N ARG A 494 3.68 -1.85 12.24
CA ARG A 494 3.31 -0.76 11.36
C ARG A 494 4.16 0.50 11.51
N LEU A 495 4.53 0.84 12.73
CA LEU A 495 5.23 2.09 13.01
C LEU A 495 6.73 1.93 13.15
N LEU A 496 7.19 0.78 13.62
CA LEU A 496 8.61 0.51 13.85
C LEU A 496 9.20 -0.48 12.82
N CYS A 497 8.40 -0.96 11.85
CA CYS A 497 8.81 -1.91 10.81
C CYS A 497 9.53 -3.15 11.38
N ARG A 498 9.14 -3.61 12.56
CA ARG A 498 9.71 -4.82 13.17
C ARG A 498 8.98 -6.06 12.67
N ASP A 499 9.73 -7.07 12.30
CA ASP A 499 9.20 -8.41 12.10
C ASP A 499 8.93 -9.06 13.47
N LEU A 500 7.69 -9.48 13.68
CA LEU A 500 7.23 -10.21 14.85
C LEU A 500 6.77 -11.63 14.50
N SER A 501 7.20 -12.15 13.37
CA SER A 501 6.84 -13.53 12.99
C SER A 501 7.41 -14.52 14.01
N PRO A 502 6.59 -15.45 14.53
CA PRO A 502 7.09 -16.48 15.41
C PRO A 502 8.13 -17.33 14.67
N PRO A 503 9.16 -17.85 15.36
CA PRO A 503 10.12 -18.76 14.75
C PRO A 503 9.40 -19.96 14.10
N PRO A 504 9.86 -20.46 12.95
CA PRO A 504 9.26 -21.61 12.30
C PRO A 504 9.16 -22.81 13.24
N GLY A 505 7.98 -23.45 13.29
CA GLY A 505 7.73 -24.64 14.11
C GLY A 505 7.33 -24.38 15.57
N VAL A 506 7.19 -23.12 15.98
CA VAL A 506 6.65 -22.80 17.31
C VAL A 506 5.13 -22.90 17.27
N VAL A 507 4.59 -23.88 17.99
CA VAL A 507 3.15 -23.95 18.30
C VAL A 507 2.88 -23.07 19.51
N LEU A 508 2.09 -22.02 19.35
CA LEU A 508 1.70 -21.15 20.45
C LEU A 508 0.73 -21.92 21.36
N PRO A 509 1.08 -22.14 22.65
CA PRO A 509 0.16 -22.82 23.55
C PRO A 509 -1.04 -21.93 23.85
N THR A 510 -2.24 -22.51 23.88
CA THR A 510 -3.41 -21.93 24.54
C THR A 510 -3.18 -22.04 26.03
N ILE A 511 -2.92 -20.94 26.71
CA ILE A 511 -2.70 -20.91 28.16
C ILE A 511 -4.01 -20.54 28.82
N PRO A 512 -4.67 -21.45 29.56
CA PRO A 512 -5.77 -21.09 30.44
C PRO A 512 -5.19 -20.32 31.62
N VAL A 513 -5.50 -19.06 31.73
CA VAL A 513 -5.14 -18.24 32.89
C VAL A 513 -6.36 -18.09 33.79
N ALA A 514 -6.22 -18.47 35.05
CA ALA A 514 -7.19 -18.10 36.07
C ALA A 514 -7.02 -16.59 36.34
N ILE A 515 -7.97 -15.80 35.86
CA ILE A 515 -8.03 -14.37 36.10
C ILE A 515 -8.61 -14.16 37.51
N GLY A 516 -7.81 -13.56 38.39
CA GLY A 516 -8.28 -13.16 39.70
C GLY A 516 -9.16 -11.91 39.62
N PRO A 517 -10.18 -11.77 40.48
CA PRO A 517 -11.15 -10.68 40.41
C PRO A 517 -10.56 -9.27 40.64
N ASN A 518 -9.32 -9.18 41.12
CA ASN A 518 -8.66 -7.91 41.45
C ASN A 518 -7.37 -7.67 40.64
N GLN A 519 -7.19 -8.38 39.56
CA GLN A 519 -6.00 -8.19 38.70
C GLN A 519 -6.24 -7.09 37.66
N THR A 520 -5.20 -6.30 37.40
CA THR A 520 -5.20 -5.37 36.23
C THR A 520 -4.94 -6.15 34.94
N ASN A 521 -5.35 -5.57 33.81
CA ASN A 521 -5.05 -6.14 32.47
C ASN A 521 -3.55 -6.42 32.30
N ARG A 522 -2.69 -5.49 32.67
CA ARG A 522 -1.23 -5.67 32.65
C ARG A 522 -0.76 -6.91 33.44
N GLN A 523 -1.32 -7.16 34.61
CA GLN A 523 -0.98 -8.33 35.42
C GLN A 523 -1.40 -9.63 34.72
N ILE A 524 -2.59 -9.63 34.12
CA ILE A 524 -3.14 -10.75 33.35
C ILE A 524 -2.24 -11.03 32.11
N VAL A 525 -1.96 -10.01 31.31
CA VAL A 525 -1.13 -10.12 30.10
C VAL A 525 0.28 -10.61 30.46
N ASN A 526 0.88 -10.10 31.54
CA ASN A 526 2.19 -10.57 32.01
C ASN A 526 2.17 -12.03 32.49
N ALA A 527 1.10 -12.48 33.11
CA ALA A 527 0.97 -13.88 33.53
C ALA A 527 0.92 -14.83 32.31
N ILE A 528 0.35 -14.38 31.20
CA ILE A 528 0.19 -15.18 29.97
C ILE A 528 1.46 -15.13 29.08
N THR A 529 2.08 -13.96 28.94
CA THR A 529 3.08 -13.68 27.91
C THR A 529 4.38 -13.09 28.45
N GLY A 530 4.47 -12.85 29.74
CA GLY A 530 5.61 -12.22 30.42
C GLY A 530 6.77 -13.17 30.72
N PRO A 531 7.72 -12.73 31.57
CA PRO A 531 8.88 -13.54 31.98
C PRO A 531 8.49 -14.92 32.52
N GLY A 532 9.16 -15.94 32.06
CA GLY A 532 8.89 -17.36 32.43
C GLY A 532 7.90 -18.06 31.50
N THR A 533 7.33 -17.38 30.53
CA THR A 533 6.45 -17.97 29.50
C THR A 533 7.17 -18.13 28.17
N CYS A 534 6.61 -18.95 27.25
CA CYS A 534 7.14 -19.12 25.89
C CYS A 534 7.12 -17.78 25.09
N GLY A 535 6.23 -16.88 25.46
CA GLY A 535 6.09 -15.57 24.81
C GLY A 535 7.10 -14.52 25.27
N ALA A 536 7.87 -14.76 26.32
CA ALA A 536 8.73 -13.76 26.97
C ALA A 536 9.73 -13.08 26.00
N GLY A 537 10.23 -13.79 25.00
CA GLY A 537 11.18 -13.26 24.04
C GLY A 537 10.62 -12.11 23.19
N CYS A 538 9.44 -12.29 22.60
CA CYS A 538 8.78 -11.27 21.76
C CYS A 538 7.86 -10.37 22.58
N HIS A 539 6.99 -10.96 23.40
CA HIS A 539 6.02 -10.20 24.19
C HIS A 539 6.71 -9.41 25.29
N GLY A 540 7.56 -10.05 26.11
CA GLY A 540 8.18 -9.40 27.28
C GLY A 540 9.13 -8.26 26.92
N THR A 541 9.72 -8.27 25.72
CA THR A 541 10.72 -7.26 25.32
C THR A 541 10.19 -6.21 24.34
N LEU A 542 9.23 -6.54 23.49
CA LEU A 542 8.78 -5.67 22.41
C LEU A 542 7.29 -5.39 22.45
N ILE A 543 6.44 -6.44 22.49
CA ILE A 543 4.99 -6.29 22.33
C ILE A 543 4.38 -5.67 23.60
N ASN A 544 4.57 -6.31 24.74
CA ASN A 544 4.00 -5.85 26.00
C ASN A 544 4.49 -4.44 26.40
N PRO A 545 5.81 -4.12 26.34
CA PRO A 545 6.23 -2.74 26.66
C PRO A 545 5.59 -1.68 25.75
N ALA A 546 5.39 -1.95 24.45
CA ALA A 546 4.72 -1.00 23.58
C ALA A 546 3.22 -0.86 23.89
N GLY A 547 2.56 -1.97 24.26
CA GLY A 547 1.12 -1.98 24.57
C GLY A 547 0.78 -1.45 25.95
N PHE A 548 1.61 -1.75 26.97
CA PHE A 548 1.39 -1.31 28.35
C PHE A 548 1.46 0.21 28.53
N ALA A 549 2.07 0.93 27.62
CA ALA A 549 2.01 2.38 27.62
C ALA A 549 0.58 2.94 27.56
N PHE A 550 -0.38 2.12 27.12
CA PHE A 550 -1.78 2.50 26.92
C PHE A 550 -2.72 1.86 27.94
N GLU A 551 -2.22 1.39 29.09
CA GLU A 551 -3.06 0.78 30.15
C GLU A 551 -4.04 1.78 30.78
N ASN A 552 -3.75 3.08 30.75
CA ASN A 552 -4.68 4.11 31.19
C ASN A 552 -5.86 4.33 30.24
N ASP A 553 -5.83 3.77 29.04
CA ASP A 553 -6.87 3.91 28.02
C ASP A 553 -7.60 2.58 27.86
N ASP A 554 -8.85 2.51 28.31
CA ASP A 554 -9.67 1.29 28.27
C ASP A 554 -10.00 0.81 26.85
N GLY A 555 -10.80 -0.23 26.72
CA GLY A 555 -11.22 -0.79 25.43
C GLY A 555 -12.17 0.09 24.63
N LEU A 556 -12.67 1.18 25.18
CA LEU A 556 -13.47 2.21 24.50
C LEU A 556 -12.65 3.47 24.23
N GLY A 557 -11.41 3.51 24.73
CA GLY A 557 -10.53 4.67 24.65
C GLY A 557 -10.76 5.69 25.78
N THR A 558 -11.50 5.33 26.83
CA THR A 558 -11.72 6.20 27.98
C THR A 558 -10.52 6.15 28.92
N PHE A 559 -10.05 7.31 29.35
CA PHE A 559 -8.95 7.39 30.31
C PHE A 559 -9.40 6.98 31.73
N HIS A 560 -8.62 6.16 32.40
CA HIS A 560 -8.85 5.73 33.78
C HIS A 560 -7.54 5.56 34.56
N ALA A 561 -7.56 5.94 35.83
CA ALA A 561 -6.40 5.86 36.71
C ALA A 561 -6.38 4.59 37.58
N ALA A 562 -7.49 3.84 37.64
CA ALA A 562 -7.63 2.63 38.42
C ALA A 562 -8.44 1.58 37.65
N GLU A 563 -8.07 0.32 37.79
CA GLU A 563 -8.73 -0.84 37.23
C GLU A 563 -8.91 -1.92 38.33
N ASN A 564 -10.13 -2.46 38.47
CA ASN A 564 -10.46 -3.48 39.47
C ASN A 564 -10.00 -3.11 40.89
N GLY A 565 -10.07 -1.82 41.25
CA GLY A 565 -9.66 -1.31 42.56
C GLY A 565 -8.15 -1.17 42.75
N GLN A 566 -7.35 -1.42 41.72
CA GLN A 566 -5.89 -1.24 41.74
C GLN A 566 -5.49 -0.02 40.89
N PRO A 567 -4.44 0.74 41.26
CA PRO A 567 -3.87 1.76 40.40
C PRO A 567 -3.39 1.16 39.09
N VAL A 568 -3.68 1.84 37.97
CA VAL A 568 -3.14 1.47 36.66
C VAL A 568 -1.66 1.81 36.58
N ASP A 569 -0.85 0.85 36.14
CA ASP A 569 0.57 1.06 35.84
C ASP A 569 0.80 1.03 34.33
N ALA A 570 0.89 2.18 33.70
CA ALA A 570 1.22 2.36 32.26
C ALA A 570 2.71 2.65 32.02
N SER A 571 3.54 2.59 33.09
CA SER A 571 4.97 2.90 32.98
C SER A 571 5.78 1.76 32.38
N GLY A 572 6.92 2.09 31.79
CA GLY A 572 7.81 1.07 31.25
C GLY A 572 9.06 1.62 30.56
N SER A 573 9.73 0.74 29.83
CA SER A 573 10.86 1.08 28.98
C SER A 573 10.76 0.31 27.68
N TYR A 574 11.00 0.98 26.55
CA TYR A 574 10.99 0.37 25.23
C TYR A 574 12.38 0.44 24.56
N PRO A 575 12.91 -0.68 24.04
CA PRO A 575 14.25 -0.74 23.43
C PRO A 575 14.20 -0.32 21.94
N PHE A 576 14.19 0.98 21.67
CA PHE A 576 14.36 1.48 20.32
C PHE A 576 15.77 1.15 19.79
N THR A 577 15.96 1.17 18.48
CA THR A 577 17.27 0.86 17.86
C THR A 577 18.36 1.89 18.19
N ASP A 578 17.98 3.09 18.57
CA ASP A 578 18.85 4.19 18.98
C ASP A 578 18.92 4.38 20.51
N GLY A 579 18.49 3.41 21.28
CA GLY A 579 18.56 3.34 22.72
C GLY A 579 17.22 3.15 23.42
N ALA A 580 17.25 2.56 24.59
CA ALA A 580 16.05 2.38 25.39
C ALA A 580 15.55 3.72 25.96
N ARG A 581 14.23 3.91 25.95
CA ARG A 581 13.55 5.08 26.54
C ARG A 581 12.48 4.65 27.50
N THR A 582 12.44 5.31 28.66
CA THR A 582 11.41 5.12 29.67
C THR A 582 10.20 6.01 29.36
N TYR A 583 9.04 5.57 29.81
CA TYR A 583 7.76 6.28 29.70
C TYR A 583 6.91 5.99 30.95
N THR A 584 5.94 6.84 31.24
CA THR A 584 5.01 6.72 32.37
C THR A 584 3.56 6.49 31.94
N ASP A 585 3.25 6.79 30.65
CA ASP A 585 1.90 6.81 30.09
C ASP A 585 1.94 6.83 28.55
N SER A 586 0.78 6.78 27.89
CA SER A 586 0.64 6.78 26.45
C SER A 586 1.18 8.06 25.79
N ALA A 587 1.03 9.21 26.43
CA ALA A 587 1.51 10.48 25.93
C ALA A 587 3.04 10.57 25.95
N SER A 588 3.69 10.14 27.04
CA SER A 588 5.16 10.09 27.13
C SER A 588 5.76 9.03 26.22
N PHE A 589 5.09 7.89 26.02
CA PHE A 589 5.49 6.88 25.05
C PHE A 589 5.38 7.41 23.62
N SER A 590 4.28 8.11 23.29
CA SER A 590 4.10 8.74 21.97
C SER A 590 5.20 9.76 21.66
N ARG A 591 5.63 10.55 22.66
CA ARG A 591 6.79 11.45 22.51
C ARG A 591 8.08 10.66 22.29
N ALA A 592 8.34 9.64 23.10
CA ALA A 592 9.53 8.78 22.95
C ALA A 592 9.57 8.09 21.58
N LEU A 593 8.41 7.68 21.06
CA LEU A 593 8.26 7.12 19.73
C LEU A 593 8.56 8.16 18.65
N GLY A 594 7.95 9.36 18.75
CA GLY A 594 8.17 10.48 17.82
C GLY A 594 9.64 10.94 17.74
N ASP A 595 10.42 10.72 18.79
CA ASP A 595 11.85 11.06 18.86
C ASP A 595 12.76 9.90 18.43
N SER A 596 12.22 8.71 18.12
CA SER A 596 13.06 7.55 17.81
C SER A 596 13.53 7.53 16.36
N ALA A 597 14.80 7.24 16.14
CA ALA A 597 15.36 7.03 14.80
C ALA A 597 14.62 5.89 14.06
N GLN A 598 14.13 4.91 14.80
CA GLN A 598 13.43 3.76 14.24
C GLN A 598 12.09 4.14 13.63
N LEU A 599 11.29 5.00 14.28
CA LEU A 599 10.04 5.52 13.70
C LEU A 599 10.31 6.31 12.43
N HIS A 600 11.27 7.24 12.47
CA HIS A 600 11.64 8.04 11.30
C HIS A 600 12.07 7.17 10.13
N ALA A 601 12.92 6.15 10.37
CA ALA A 601 13.35 5.21 9.33
C ALA A 601 12.17 4.43 8.72
N CYS A 602 11.28 3.90 9.55
CA CYS A 602 10.10 3.15 9.09
C CYS A 602 9.13 4.04 8.30
N HIS A 603 8.83 5.24 8.79
CA HIS A 603 7.92 6.19 8.14
C HIS A 603 8.44 6.65 6.79
N VAL A 604 9.72 7.07 6.72
CA VAL A 604 10.33 7.51 5.46
C VAL A 604 10.47 6.36 4.46
N THR A 605 10.77 5.14 4.93
CA THR A 605 10.77 3.95 4.07
C THR A 605 9.37 3.64 3.52
N SER A 606 8.32 3.86 4.31
CA SER A 606 6.94 3.71 3.85
C SER A 606 6.56 4.75 2.80
N TRP A 607 6.98 6.00 2.97
CA TRP A 607 6.85 7.02 1.93
C TRP A 607 7.61 6.66 0.66
N ALA A 608 8.86 6.17 0.78
CA ALA A 608 9.64 5.74 -0.38
C ALA A 608 8.94 4.59 -1.13
N ALA A 609 8.35 3.61 -0.41
CA ALA A 609 7.58 2.54 -1.02
C ALA A 609 6.38 3.07 -1.82
N ASN A 610 5.62 3.99 -1.25
CA ASN A 610 4.47 4.62 -1.90
C ASN A 610 4.87 5.44 -3.13
N LEU A 611 5.86 6.34 -2.98
CA LEU A 611 6.28 7.25 -4.04
C LEU A 611 6.96 6.52 -5.21
N TYR A 612 7.72 5.47 -4.91
CA TYR A 612 8.44 4.68 -5.92
C TYR A 612 7.58 3.52 -6.45
N ALA A 613 6.38 3.30 -5.89
CA ALA A 613 5.43 2.26 -6.27
C ALA A 613 6.06 0.86 -6.29
N ARG A 614 6.91 0.54 -5.31
CA ARG A 614 7.61 -0.74 -5.18
C ARG A 614 8.10 -0.99 -3.77
N ILE A 615 8.40 -2.23 -3.46
CA ILE A 615 9.15 -2.57 -2.25
C ILE A 615 10.54 -1.92 -2.35
N PRO A 616 10.94 -1.08 -1.35
CA PRO A 616 12.23 -0.39 -1.37
C PRO A 616 13.40 -1.37 -1.42
N ARG A 617 14.33 -1.12 -2.35
CA ARG A 617 15.55 -1.91 -2.54
C ARG A 617 16.73 -1.23 -1.84
N VAL A 618 17.89 -1.88 -1.81
CA VAL A 618 19.08 -1.41 -1.08
C VAL A 618 19.41 0.07 -1.35
N GLY A 619 19.34 0.52 -2.61
CA GLY A 619 19.61 1.91 -2.94
C GLY A 619 18.50 2.87 -2.50
N ASP A 620 17.23 2.45 -2.56
CA ASP A 620 16.08 3.22 -2.06
C ASP A 620 16.20 3.37 -0.53
N LEU A 621 16.59 2.30 0.16
CA LEU A 621 16.81 2.29 1.62
C LEU A 621 17.94 3.25 2.04
N ALA A 622 19.01 3.37 1.24
CA ALA A 622 20.08 4.32 1.51
C ALA A 622 19.59 5.78 1.44
N VAL A 623 18.78 6.11 0.42
CA VAL A 623 18.12 7.42 0.32
C VAL A 623 17.16 7.63 1.47
N ALA A 624 16.29 6.65 1.76
CA ALA A 624 15.33 6.73 2.86
C ALA A 624 16.02 6.94 4.20
N ALA A 625 17.14 6.26 4.47
CA ALA A 625 17.94 6.44 5.70
C ALA A 625 18.47 7.86 5.83
N THR A 626 18.99 8.45 4.74
CA THR A 626 19.47 9.84 4.75
C THR A 626 18.35 10.84 5.03
N VAL A 627 17.19 10.66 4.39
CA VAL A 627 16.02 11.52 4.60
C VAL A 627 15.45 11.31 6.02
N ALA A 628 15.43 10.08 6.53
CA ALA A 628 14.99 9.78 7.90
C ALA A 628 15.89 10.44 8.96
N GLN A 629 17.20 10.40 8.76
CA GLN A 629 18.14 11.10 9.63
C GLN A 629 17.90 12.61 9.64
N SER A 630 17.63 13.20 8.47
CA SER A 630 17.31 14.64 8.39
C SER A 630 15.93 14.94 9.00
N SER A 631 14.93 14.08 8.79
CA SER A 631 13.64 14.19 9.44
C SER A 631 13.76 14.18 10.98
N LEU A 632 14.61 13.31 11.51
CA LEU A 632 14.87 13.21 12.95
C LEU A 632 15.60 14.46 13.50
N THR A 633 16.70 14.86 12.86
CA THR A 633 17.62 15.87 13.42
C THR A 633 17.21 17.31 13.11
N GLN A 634 16.55 17.55 11.98
CA GLN A 634 16.11 18.87 11.53
C GLN A 634 14.62 19.08 11.71
N ASN A 635 13.90 18.06 12.19
CA ASN A 635 12.45 18.07 12.35
C ASN A 635 11.72 18.48 11.06
N LEU A 636 12.06 17.84 9.92
CA LEU A 636 11.49 18.18 8.62
C LEU A 636 9.97 18.07 8.61
N ALA A 637 9.32 19.00 7.94
CA ALA A 637 7.90 18.89 7.63
C ALA A 637 7.65 17.64 6.75
N SER A 638 6.48 17.02 6.91
CA SER A 638 6.13 15.83 6.13
C SER A 638 6.17 16.08 4.61
N VAL A 639 5.82 17.30 4.17
CA VAL A 639 5.94 17.72 2.77
C VAL A 639 7.40 17.75 2.30
N ASP A 640 8.34 18.16 3.16
CA ASP A 640 9.77 18.22 2.83
C ASP A 640 10.37 16.82 2.72
N VAL A 641 9.90 15.86 3.54
CA VAL A 641 10.26 14.43 3.40
C VAL A 641 9.84 13.91 2.03
N VAL A 642 8.62 14.17 1.60
CA VAL A 642 8.11 13.77 0.28
C VAL A 642 8.94 14.40 -0.84
N VAL A 643 9.20 15.72 -0.78
CA VAL A 643 10.00 16.43 -1.78
C VAL A 643 11.43 15.89 -1.84
N ALA A 644 12.06 15.61 -0.70
CA ALA A 644 13.39 15.03 -0.66
C ALA A 644 13.46 13.66 -1.34
N LEU A 645 12.45 12.82 -1.16
CA LEU A 645 12.38 11.50 -1.79
C LEU A 645 12.18 11.57 -3.31
N VAL A 646 11.26 12.42 -3.80
CA VAL A 646 10.99 12.51 -5.25
C VAL A 646 12.07 13.28 -6.02
N THR A 647 12.92 14.05 -5.34
CA THR A 647 14.07 14.72 -5.96
C THR A 647 15.37 13.92 -5.86
N ALA A 648 15.34 12.77 -5.20
CA ALA A 648 16.50 11.90 -5.07
C ALA A 648 16.81 11.14 -6.37
N ASP A 649 18.06 10.78 -6.55
CA ASP A 649 18.55 9.99 -7.69
C ASP A 649 17.76 8.69 -7.91
N ALA A 650 17.33 8.03 -6.83
CA ALA A 650 16.55 6.82 -6.87
C ALA A 650 15.19 6.98 -7.57
N PHE A 651 14.62 8.19 -7.58
CA PHE A 651 13.36 8.51 -8.24
C PHE A 651 13.54 8.81 -9.73
N VAL A 652 14.62 9.47 -10.11
CA VAL A 652 14.86 10.00 -11.47
C VAL A 652 15.80 9.16 -12.32
N THR A 653 16.33 8.06 -11.79
CA THR A 653 17.21 7.14 -12.52
C THR A 653 16.78 5.70 -12.35
N ARG A 654 17.15 4.85 -13.30
CA ARG A 654 17.08 3.39 -13.15
C ARG A 654 18.45 2.76 -13.32
N VAL A 655 18.63 1.57 -12.76
CA VAL A 655 19.78 0.73 -13.06
C VAL A 655 19.42 -0.15 -14.25
N GLN A 656 20.31 -0.18 -15.22
CA GLN A 656 20.21 -1.14 -16.30
C GLN A 656 20.72 -2.48 -15.76
N GLY A 657 19.89 -3.52 -15.81
CA GLY A 657 20.33 -4.88 -15.49
C GLY A 657 21.48 -5.30 -16.41
N PRO A 658 22.28 -6.27 -15.96
CA PRO A 658 23.36 -6.82 -16.75
C PRO A 658 22.88 -7.43 -18.06
#